data_4665f839134400ee28ea59d4a03a3b08
#
_entry.id   4665f839134400ee28ea59d4a03a3b08
#
_cell.length_a   1.000
_cell.length_b   1.000
_cell.length_c   1.000
_cell.angle_alpha   90.00
_cell.angle_beta   90.00
_cell.angle_gamma   90.00
#
_symmetry.space_group_name_H-M   'P 1'
#
loop_
_entity.id
_entity.type
_entity.pdbx_description
1 polymer ?
#
loop_
_entity_poly.entity_id
_entity_poly.type
_entity_poly.pdbx_seq_one_letter_code
_entity_poly.pdbx_strand_id
1 'polypeptide(L)'
;MERVGPTVRLLPDRPPTIADVLLPRPPFPRGTTREDTREAHRAGALEVLRTVGRPLRRPVVLAALCAVLAMAALLLGPAGAARADADGEEESAGAPVRLVLVTSGLNWEDVSAEKTPHLQCLAAHSGVGAMNTTSTTVVSTARQGEETLRTGFRGLAATAPSSAGVPNPPTDQLDRIPGGTTEIDASEDVPVGRIGAALGGDAAGDDGAGVVLVDLGSAASLDSAASSDSTSSSDHPSPSDLAALDERAGQVIDAAGGCGTDSAQLPRTLMVSVAATDPADPASVETQGSIASRTAGLQVAMDTGHPGKALTSGSTHQNGLVVLTDVLPTVLESHGVEPTLTLPGQSFEGADTHVGPQQLALDRSLAARLVDGASPPAFFSWLSFGVVGLVLMLVGPLRRRDRVRHLARSLLSIAPLCFPVALMSTLVPWWRAEHPALALTGVVWAGSAVLSVLVLAGPWRRSRFGAPGVAFALVAGLILLESALGSPWQTGSPLGANAISGARFYGLSNHLFGMVLAGTLAALGCLFTRLRTPRARVISTVATGIVVSAACVAPSMGADFGSMLVCVPTFGLLALLVSGIPLRWWHVLGLYAAGAAAVVGVSVLDWLRPPASRSHLGRFIDDVLAGGLTTVIARKLGQNLQMLVDYPGLALVVLLALLASVAILMPRRLRWTALARLDREHPSSRAVRIALVAGGWLGYAVNDTGPVLIAAVLGLGILAFAAVLPAEEDVADEA
;
A
#
# COMPACT_ATOMS: atom_id res chain seq x y z
N MET A 1 2.65 22.81 81.44
CA MET A 1 3.46 21.56 81.33
C MET A 1 2.95 20.81 80.11
N GLU A 2 3.59 21.13 78.97
CA GLU A 2 3.32 20.60 77.66
C GLU A 2 4.15 19.35 77.42
N ARG A 3 3.50 18.31 76.92
CA ARG A 3 4.25 17.16 76.37
C ARG A 3 4.20 17.20 74.87
N VAL A 4 5.36 17.47 74.27
CA VAL A 4 5.63 17.44 72.87
C VAL A 4 5.75 15.96 72.43
N GLY A 5 4.94 15.51 71.49
CA GLY A 5 5.04 14.21 70.80
C GLY A 5 5.92 14.31 69.57
N PRO A 6 6.58 13.24 69.12
CA PRO A 6 7.54 13.28 68.02
C PRO A 6 6.84 13.35 66.65
N THR A 7 7.30 14.30 65.83
CA THR A 7 6.96 14.47 64.44
C THR A 7 7.56 13.36 63.59
N VAL A 8 6.75 12.56 62.96
CA VAL A 8 7.12 11.60 61.91
C VAL A 8 7.35 12.36 60.61
N ARG A 9 8.58 12.44 60.13
CA ARG A 9 8.90 12.91 58.77
C ARG A 9 8.44 11.84 57.75
N LEU A 10 7.43 12.16 56.97
CA LEU A 10 7.08 11.44 55.75
C LEU A 10 8.15 11.77 54.69
N LEU A 11 8.84 10.75 54.22
CA LEU A 11 9.70 10.80 53.04
C LEU A 11 8.83 10.96 51.79
N PRO A 12 9.23 11.73 50.79
CA PRO A 12 8.44 11.94 49.57
C PRO A 12 8.30 10.63 48.79
N ASP A 13 7.07 10.32 48.40
CA ASP A 13 6.74 9.23 47.54
C ASP A 13 7.47 9.36 46.20
N ARG A 14 8.17 8.31 45.79
CA ARG A 14 8.74 8.23 44.44
C ARG A 14 7.60 8.27 43.42
N PRO A 15 7.76 9.02 42.33
CA PRO A 15 6.78 8.97 41.25
C PRO A 15 6.65 7.54 40.71
N PRO A 16 5.42 7.07 40.39
CA PRO A 16 5.19 5.73 39.91
C PRO A 16 5.92 5.52 38.58
N THR A 17 6.61 4.38 38.45
CA THR A 17 7.26 3.98 37.22
C THR A 17 6.22 3.53 36.18
N ILE A 18 6.59 3.58 34.89
CA ILE A 18 5.72 3.12 33.78
C ILE A 18 5.22 1.69 34.04
N ALA A 19 6.00 0.85 34.72
CA ALA A 19 5.62 -0.51 35.11
C ALA A 19 4.47 -0.53 36.13
N ASP A 20 4.41 0.42 37.06
CA ASP A 20 3.35 0.51 38.09
C ASP A 20 2.00 0.96 37.49
N VAL A 21 2.04 1.66 36.35
CA VAL A 21 0.84 2.11 35.61
C VAL A 21 0.25 0.99 34.77
N LEU A 22 1.08 0.13 34.21
CA LEU A 22 0.66 -0.88 33.23
C LEU A 22 0.31 -2.23 33.84
N LEU A 23 0.81 -2.56 35.05
CA LEU A 23 0.61 -3.85 35.69
C LEU A 23 0.07 -3.68 37.13
N PRO A 24 -1.20 -4.00 37.44
CA PRO A 24 -1.76 -3.94 38.79
C PRO A 24 -1.15 -5.01 39.68
N ARG A 25 -0.75 -4.64 40.89
CA ARG A 25 -0.32 -5.56 41.93
C ARG A 25 -1.56 -6.31 42.47
N PRO A 26 -1.46 -7.63 42.75
CA PRO A 26 -2.54 -8.37 43.41
C PRO A 26 -2.76 -7.84 44.85
N PRO A 27 -3.99 -7.88 45.37
CA PRO A 27 -4.27 -7.46 46.75
C PRO A 27 -3.63 -8.42 47.74
N PHE A 28 -2.96 -7.88 48.77
CA PHE A 28 -2.33 -8.67 49.82
C PHE A 28 -3.37 -9.17 50.85
N PRO A 29 -3.29 -10.43 51.32
CA PRO A 29 -4.03 -10.90 52.49
C PRO A 29 -3.54 -10.19 53.75
N ARG A 30 -4.47 -9.78 54.58
CA ARG A 30 -4.17 -9.15 55.89
C ARG A 30 -3.60 -10.20 56.85
N GLY A 31 -2.36 -10.00 57.34
CA GLY A 31 -1.82 -10.75 58.47
C GLY A 31 -0.45 -11.43 58.28
N THR A 32 0.23 -11.25 57.16
CA THR A 32 1.60 -11.83 56.97
C THR A 32 2.69 -10.75 57.20
N THR A 33 3.81 -11.17 57.83
CA THR A 33 4.96 -10.29 58.06
C THR A 33 5.70 -10.02 56.75
N ARG A 34 6.47 -8.92 56.71
CA ARG A 34 7.18 -8.47 55.51
C ARG A 34 8.26 -9.46 55.03
N GLU A 35 8.71 -10.35 55.92
CA GLU A 35 9.67 -11.42 55.60
C GLU A 35 9.01 -12.65 54.97
N ASP A 36 7.87 -13.08 55.48
CA ASP A 36 7.09 -14.20 54.90
C ASP A 36 6.65 -13.93 53.49
N THR A 37 6.32 -12.65 53.19
CA THR A 37 5.94 -12.22 51.83
C THR A 37 7.14 -12.21 50.87
N ARG A 38 8.34 -11.91 51.36
CA ARG A 38 9.57 -11.96 50.53
C ARG A 38 10.03 -13.38 50.26
N GLU A 39 9.91 -14.29 51.20
CA GLU A 39 10.22 -15.71 50.99
C GLU A 39 9.21 -16.39 50.07
N ALA A 40 7.93 -16.15 50.27
CA ALA A 40 6.87 -16.66 49.37
C ALA A 40 7.03 -16.14 47.95
N HIS A 41 7.40 -14.86 47.78
CA HIS A 41 7.70 -14.28 46.45
C HIS A 41 8.99 -14.84 45.83
N ARG A 42 10.02 -15.12 46.63
CA ARG A 42 11.25 -15.75 46.13
C ARG A 42 11.03 -17.22 45.79
N ALA A 43 10.28 -17.96 46.58
CA ALA A 43 9.93 -19.35 46.29
C ALA A 43 9.03 -19.46 45.07
N GLY A 44 7.99 -18.66 44.97
CA GLY A 44 7.10 -18.62 43.79
C GLY A 44 7.81 -18.15 42.52
N ALA A 45 8.69 -17.18 42.61
CA ALA A 45 9.48 -16.71 41.48
C ALA A 45 10.53 -17.73 41.01
N LEU A 46 11.14 -18.47 41.96
CA LEU A 46 12.08 -19.53 41.66
C LEU A 46 11.40 -20.79 41.09
N GLU A 47 10.18 -21.10 41.53
CA GLU A 47 9.41 -22.21 41.00
C GLU A 47 8.84 -21.93 39.62
N VAL A 48 8.37 -20.70 39.36
CA VAL A 48 7.98 -20.21 38.03
C VAL A 48 9.20 -20.17 37.11
N LEU A 49 10.35 -19.71 37.57
CA LEU A 49 11.59 -19.72 36.78
C LEU A 49 12.13 -21.12 36.52
N ARG A 50 11.95 -22.07 37.47
CA ARG A 50 12.33 -23.48 37.27
C ARG A 50 11.38 -24.22 36.32
N THR A 51 10.08 -23.95 36.38
CA THR A 51 9.06 -24.63 35.54
C THR A 51 8.92 -24.02 34.15
N VAL A 52 9.07 -22.69 33.99
CA VAL A 52 8.87 -21.99 32.73
C VAL A 52 10.19 -21.65 32.02
N GLY A 53 11.27 -21.45 32.78
CA GLY A 53 12.52 -20.91 32.22
C GLY A 53 13.40 -21.88 31.44
N ARG A 54 13.36 -23.20 31.76
CA ARG A 54 14.22 -24.17 31.09
C ARG A 54 13.66 -24.84 29.83
N PRO A 55 12.38 -25.18 29.72
CA PRO A 55 11.85 -25.79 28.50
C PRO A 55 11.42 -24.76 27.43
N LEU A 56 11.13 -23.50 27.79
CA LEU A 56 10.67 -22.46 26.84
C LEU A 56 11.82 -21.73 26.11
N ARG A 57 13.01 -21.63 26.71
CA ARG A 57 14.15 -20.96 26.05
C ARG A 57 14.58 -21.66 24.77
N ARG A 58 14.65 -22.99 24.75
CA ARG A 58 15.09 -23.76 23.58
C ARG A 58 14.06 -23.76 22.44
N PRO A 59 12.76 -24.06 22.65
CA PRO A 59 11.80 -24.06 21.55
C PRO A 59 11.46 -22.67 21.04
N VAL A 60 11.48 -21.60 21.86
CA VAL A 60 11.25 -20.23 21.40
C VAL A 60 12.43 -19.71 20.58
N VAL A 61 13.66 -19.98 20.99
CA VAL A 61 14.86 -19.65 20.21
C VAL A 61 14.93 -20.50 18.95
N LEU A 62 14.58 -21.79 19.03
CA LEU A 62 14.54 -22.67 17.87
C LEU A 62 13.42 -22.27 16.90
N ALA A 63 12.23 -21.93 17.41
CA ALA A 63 11.13 -21.42 16.59
C ALA A 63 11.46 -20.08 15.94
N ALA A 64 12.12 -19.17 16.66
CA ALA A 64 12.61 -17.92 16.10
C ALA A 64 13.70 -18.15 15.02
N LEU A 65 14.61 -19.10 15.27
CA LEU A 65 15.64 -19.47 14.29
C LEU A 65 15.03 -20.16 13.07
N CYS A 66 14.08 -21.09 13.27
CA CYS A 66 13.33 -21.71 12.17
C CYS A 66 12.49 -20.69 11.39
N ALA A 67 11.97 -19.68 12.06
CA ALA A 67 11.23 -18.58 11.42
C ALA A 67 12.14 -17.70 10.57
N VAL A 68 13.33 -17.36 11.08
CA VAL A 68 14.34 -16.62 10.32
C VAL A 68 14.83 -17.45 9.14
N LEU A 69 15.04 -18.75 9.32
CA LEU A 69 15.45 -19.65 8.23
C LEU A 69 14.32 -19.90 7.22
N ALA A 70 13.06 -20.04 7.67
CA ALA A 70 11.90 -20.16 6.78
C ALA A 70 11.65 -18.86 6.03
N MET A 71 11.85 -17.72 6.68
CA MET A 71 11.75 -16.39 6.06
C MET A 71 12.90 -16.15 5.08
N ALA A 72 14.12 -16.55 5.44
CA ALA A 72 15.25 -16.54 4.51
C ALA A 72 15.00 -17.48 3.32
N ALA A 73 14.40 -18.66 3.54
CA ALA A 73 14.02 -19.58 2.47
C ALA A 73 12.88 -19.06 1.58
N LEU A 74 11.90 -18.32 2.15
CA LEU A 74 10.84 -17.64 1.39
C LEU A 74 11.37 -16.42 0.62
N LEU A 75 12.38 -15.73 1.14
CA LEU A 75 13.02 -14.58 0.50
C LEU A 75 14.11 -15.01 -0.49
N LEU A 76 14.72 -16.19 -0.29
CA LEU A 76 15.70 -16.82 -1.17
C LEU A 76 15.06 -17.88 -2.08
N GLY A 77 13.83 -18.29 -1.78
CA GLY A 77 13.01 -19.10 -2.66
C GLY A 77 12.72 -18.33 -3.96
N PRO A 78 12.50 -19.02 -5.04
CA PRO A 78 12.83 -18.55 -6.36
C PRO A 78 11.98 -17.35 -6.81
N ALA A 79 12.50 -16.13 -6.61
CA ALA A 79 12.24 -15.04 -7.55
C ALA A 79 12.76 -15.44 -8.96
N GLY A 80 13.48 -16.60 -9.05
CA GLY A 80 13.84 -17.26 -10.28
C GLY A 80 12.85 -18.33 -10.75
N ALA A 81 11.86 -18.78 -9.96
CA ALA A 81 10.96 -19.85 -10.40
C ALA A 81 9.70 -19.35 -11.12
N ALA A 82 9.34 -18.09 -10.99
CA ALA A 82 8.38 -17.48 -11.93
C ALA A 82 9.02 -17.21 -13.31
N ARG A 83 10.35 -17.36 -13.40
CA ARG A 83 11.12 -17.29 -14.65
C ARG A 83 11.62 -18.67 -15.11
N ALA A 84 11.42 -19.72 -14.32
CA ALA A 84 11.96 -21.07 -14.60
C ALA A 84 10.92 -22.05 -15.19
N ASP A 85 9.66 -21.65 -15.33
CA ASP A 85 8.66 -22.39 -16.15
C ASP A 85 8.59 -21.85 -17.58
N ALA A 86 9.48 -20.94 -17.97
CA ALA A 86 9.76 -20.54 -19.34
C ALA A 86 11.04 -21.22 -19.89
N ASP A 87 11.31 -22.45 -19.45
CA ASP A 87 12.27 -23.32 -20.12
C ASP A 87 11.64 -23.90 -21.39
N GLY A 88 11.78 -23.17 -22.48
CA GLY A 88 11.44 -23.76 -23.76
C GLY A 88 11.29 -22.85 -24.97
N GLU A 89 11.52 -21.55 -24.83
CA GLU A 89 11.84 -20.71 -26.00
C GLU A 89 12.79 -19.61 -25.47
N GLU A 90 14.00 -19.53 -26.02
CA GLU A 90 14.73 -18.28 -26.07
C GLU A 90 13.76 -17.29 -26.73
N GLU A 91 13.01 -16.54 -25.94
CA GLU A 91 12.22 -15.41 -26.41
C GLU A 91 13.25 -14.44 -26.98
N SER A 92 13.42 -14.55 -28.30
CA SER A 92 14.21 -13.69 -29.15
C SER A 92 14.02 -12.27 -28.64
N ALA A 93 15.10 -11.64 -28.21
CA ALA A 93 15.10 -10.22 -27.91
C ALA A 93 14.34 -9.54 -29.05
N GLY A 94 13.14 -9.05 -28.77
CA GLY A 94 12.22 -8.57 -29.82
C GLY A 94 12.96 -7.49 -30.63
N ALA A 95 12.56 -7.27 -31.86
CA ALA A 95 13.20 -6.27 -32.74
C ALA A 95 13.44 -4.98 -31.96
N PRO A 96 14.58 -4.27 -32.17
CA PRO A 96 14.88 -3.05 -31.45
C PRO A 96 13.81 -1.97 -31.75
N VAL A 97 13.48 -1.19 -30.75
CA VAL A 97 12.57 -0.03 -30.91
C VAL A 97 13.24 1.00 -31.84
N ARG A 98 12.63 1.26 -32.96
CA ARG A 98 13.15 2.20 -33.98
C ARG A 98 12.40 3.52 -34.01
N LEU A 99 11.14 3.52 -33.61
CA LEU A 99 10.28 4.70 -33.64
C LEU A 99 9.58 4.88 -32.29
N VAL A 100 9.66 6.08 -31.74
CA VAL A 100 8.93 6.48 -30.53
C VAL A 100 8.07 7.70 -30.86
N LEU A 101 6.76 7.53 -30.83
CA LEU A 101 5.77 8.60 -31.00
C LEU A 101 5.41 9.16 -29.63
N VAL A 102 5.60 10.44 -29.44
CA VAL A 102 5.31 11.13 -28.18
C VAL A 102 4.17 12.11 -28.38
N THR A 103 3.23 12.13 -27.45
CA THR A 103 2.16 13.12 -27.37
C THR A 103 1.84 13.43 -25.91
N SER A 104 0.90 14.32 -25.65
CA SER A 104 0.35 14.59 -24.31
C SER A 104 -1.17 14.71 -24.36
N GLY A 105 -1.85 14.39 -23.24
CA GLY A 105 -3.30 14.55 -23.10
C GLY A 105 -4.18 13.54 -23.83
N LEU A 106 -3.62 12.41 -24.31
CA LEU A 106 -4.36 11.36 -25.01
C LEU A 106 -4.75 10.22 -24.07
N ASN A 107 -6.05 9.98 -23.91
CA ASN A 107 -6.62 8.92 -23.07
C ASN A 107 -7.22 7.80 -23.93
N TRP A 108 -7.42 6.63 -23.35
CA TRP A 108 -8.03 5.49 -24.08
C TRP A 108 -9.47 5.72 -24.54
N GLU A 109 -10.20 6.66 -23.96
CA GLU A 109 -11.55 7.05 -24.40
C GLU A 109 -11.54 7.83 -25.71
N ASP A 110 -10.39 8.36 -26.09
CA ASP A 110 -10.17 9.14 -27.29
C ASP A 110 -9.76 8.26 -28.48
N VAL A 111 -9.29 7.03 -28.22
CA VAL A 111 -8.82 6.10 -29.25
C VAL A 111 -9.96 5.18 -29.72
N SER A 112 -10.46 5.46 -30.91
CA SER A 112 -11.53 4.66 -31.53
C SER A 112 -11.51 4.80 -33.05
N ALA A 113 -12.14 3.82 -33.74
CA ALA A 113 -12.23 3.86 -35.19
C ALA A 113 -12.98 5.10 -35.76
N GLU A 114 -13.82 5.72 -34.93
CA GLU A 114 -14.61 6.90 -35.34
C GLU A 114 -13.86 8.23 -35.12
N LYS A 115 -13.08 8.32 -34.01
CA LYS A 115 -12.41 9.53 -33.59
C LYS A 115 -10.97 9.65 -34.11
N THR A 116 -10.25 8.51 -34.07
CA THR A 116 -8.79 8.42 -34.30
C THR A 116 -8.45 7.13 -35.05
N PRO A 117 -8.85 7.02 -36.34
CA PRO A 117 -8.71 5.78 -37.11
C PRO A 117 -7.25 5.30 -37.29
N HIS A 118 -6.26 6.21 -37.39
CA HIS A 118 -4.86 5.84 -37.56
C HIS A 118 -4.28 5.31 -36.24
N LEU A 119 -4.57 5.95 -35.11
CA LEU A 119 -4.19 5.47 -33.77
C LEU A 119 -4.88 4.17 -33.42
N GLN A 120 -6.15 4.00 -33.84
CA GLN A 120 -6.88 2.74 -33.66
C GLN A 120 -6.26 1.59 -34.48
N CYS A 121 -5.77 1.90 -35.68
CA CYS A 121 -5.03 0.93 -36.48
C CYS A 121 -3.73 0.50 -35.77
N LEU A 122 -2.95 1.45 -35.27
CA LEU A 122 -1.73 1.17 -34.51
C LEU A 122 -2.04 0.34 -33.26
N ALA A 123 -3.09 0.67 -32.50
CA ALA A 123 -3.52 -0.04 -31.31
C ALA A 123 -3.89 -1.52 -31.62
N ALA A 124 -4.53 -1.77 -32.77
CA ALA A 124 -4.89 -3.12 -33.20
C ALA A 124 -3.68 -4.02 -33.49
N HIS A 125 -2.52 -3.42 -33.83
CA HIS A 125 -1.27 -4.13 -34.14
C HIS A 125 -0.24 -4.04 -32.98
N SER A 126 -0.62 -3.53 -31.84
CA SER A 126 0.24 -3.29 -30.68
C SER A 126 -0.20 -4.08 -29.45
N GLY A 127 0.74 -4.23 -28.53
CA GLY A 127 0.39 -4.37 -27.12
C GLY A 127 -0.05 -3.03 -26.57
N VAL A 128 -1.08 -3.02 -25.71
CA VAL A 128 -1.67 -1.76 -25.24
C VAL A 128 -1.82 -1.74 -23.72
N GLY A 129 -1.65 -0.55 -23.13
CA GLY A 129 -1.78 -0.36 -21.70
C GLY A 129 -2.18 1.06 -21.35
N ALA A 130 -2.87 1.21 -20.23
CA ALA A 130 -3.09 2.50 -19.61
C ALA A 130 -1.81 2.89 -18.85
N MET A 131 -1.32 4.11 -19.02
CA MET A 131 -0.04 4.53 -18.48
C MET A 131 -0.20 5.62 -17.42
N ASN A 132 0.42 5.40 -16.26
CA ASN A 132 0.57 6.43 -15.24
C ASN A 132 1.74 7.33 -15.60
N THR A 133 1.50 8.63 -15.64
CA THR A 133 2.50 9.67 -15.98
C THR A 133 2.86 10.56 -14.80
N THR A 134 2.52 10.17 -13.56
CA THR A 134 2.86 10.93 -12.35
C THR A 134 4.36 11.23 -12.30
N SER A 135 4.71 12.50 -12.20
CA SER A 135 6.06 13.02 -12.09
C SER A 135 6.34 13.51 -10.66
N THR A 136 6.80 14.74 -10.49
CA THR A 136 6.94 15.39 -9.17
C THR A 136 5.58 15.83 -8.62
N THR A 137 4.60 16.03 -9.51
CA THR A 137 3.20 16.31 -9.20
C THR A 137 2.32 15.16 -9.71
N VAL A 138 1.11 15.02 -9.15
CA VAL A 138 0.15 13.98 -9.59
C VAL A 138 -0.25 14.19 -11.05
N VAL A 139 -0.43 15.44 -11.44
CA VAL A 139 -0.65 15.83 -12.84
C VAL A 139 0.68 16.30 -13.42
N SER A 140 1.21 15.57 -14.40
CA SER A 140 2.46 15.91 -15.08
C SER A 140 2.20 16.87 -16.24
N THR A 141 3.18 17.75 -16.49
CA THR A 141 3.23 18.57 -17.71
C THR A 141 3.97 17.80 -18.81
N ALA A 142 3.76 18.18 -20.09
CA ALA A 142 4.47 17.60 -21.23
C ALA A 142 5.98 17.61 -21.03
N ARG A 143 6.55 18.75 -20.61
CA ARG A 143 7.97 18.90 -20.30
C ARG A 143 8.48 17.93 -19.23
N GLN A 144 7.71 17.73 -18.13
CA GLN A 144 8.07 16.77 -17.09
C GLN A 144 8.00 15.33 -17.62
N GLY A 145 7.03 15.06 -18.50
CA GLY A 145 6.87 13.76 -19.13
C GLY A 145 8.05 13.44 -20.05
N GLU A 146 8.44 14.35 -20.92
CA GLU A 146 9.61 14.21 -21.80
C GLU A 146 10.91 14.05 -21.04
N GLU A 147 11.14 14.84 -19.98
CA GLU A 147 12.31 14.69 -19.10
C GLU A 147 12.33 13.31 -18.44
N THR A 148 11.17 12.81 -18.01
CA THR A 148 11.04 11.45 -17.45
C THR A 148 11.38 10.40 -18.51
N LEU A 149 10.91 10.54 -19.73
CA LEU A 149 11.20 9.64 -20.86
C LEU A 149 12.70 9.59 -21.16
N ARG A 150 13.39 10.72 -21.18
CA ARG A 150 14.84 10.82 -21.52
C ARG A 150 15.74 10.29 -20.40
N THR A 151 15.38 10.58 -19.16
CA THR A 151 16.22 10.26 -17.99
C THR A 151 15.85 8.94 -17.31
N GLY A 152 14.60 8.48 -17.49
CA GLY A 152 14.01 7.34 -16.77
C GLY A 152 13.65 7.64 -15.31
N PHE A 153 13.83 8.90 -14.88
CA PHE A 153 13.47 9.34 -13.53
C PHE A 153 12.31 10.32 -13.60
N ARG A 154 11.41 10.27 -12.64
CA ARG A 154 10.31 11.23 -12.55
C ARG A 154 10.87 12.64 -12.49
N GLY A 155 10.46 13.49 -13.41
CA GLY A 155 11.03 14.80 -13.71
C GLY A 155 11.51 15.54 -12.48
N LEU A 156 12.82 15.71 -12.36
CA LEU A 156 13.41 16.54 -11.34
C LEU A 156 13.15 17.98 -11.76
N ALA A 157 12.37 18.72 -10.99
CA ALA A 157 12.23 20.15 -11.23
C ALA A 157 13.63 20.76 -11.33
N ALA A 158 13.96 21.32 -12.47
CA ALA A 158 15.26 21.98 -12.74
C ALA A 158 15.55 23.16 -11.78
N THR A 159 14.68 23.41 -10.82
CA THR A 159 14.72 24.48 -9.83
C THR A 159 14.92 24.01 -8.39
N ALA A 160 15.11 22.71 -8.13
CA ALA A 160 15.53 22.29 -6.78
C ALA A 160 16.94 22.84 -6.52
N PRO A 161 17.15 23.71 -5.48
CA PRO A 161 18.50 24.13 -5.14
C PRO A 161 19.32 22.88 -4.84
N SER A 162 20.49 22.75 -5.43
CA SER A 162 21.40 21.64 -5.19
C SER A 162 21.73 21.59 -3.71
N SER A 163 20.92 20.87 -2.93
CA SER A 163 21.27 20.46 -1.58
C SER A 163 22.39 19.45 -1.75
N ALA A 164 23.55 19.75 -1.19
CA ALA A 164 24.75 18.96 -1.25
C ALA A 164 24.46 17.49 -0.98
N GLY A 165 24.64 16.62 -1.99
CA GLY A 165 24.47 15.18 -1.88
C GLY A 165 23.61 14.51 -2.95
N VAL A 166 22.97 15.26 -3.86
CA VAL A 166 22.34 14.64 -5.04
C VAL A 166 23.43 14.48 -6.11
N PRO A 167 23.65 13.25 -6.64
CA PRO A 167 24.49 13.07 -7.83
C PRO A 167 23.99 14.01 -8.94
N ASN A 168 24.88 14.42 -9.83
CA ASN A 168 24.55 15.23 -11.00
C ASN A 168 23.20 14.81 -11.59
N PRO A 169 22.36 15.77 -12.06
CA PRO A 169 21.10 15.43 -12.68
C PRO A 169 21.32 14.30 -13.69
N PRO A 170 20.46 13.30 -13.74
CA PRO A 170 20.64 12.17 -14.64
C PRO A 170 20.74 12.73 -16.07
N THR A 171 21.82 12.35 -16.75
CA THR A 171 22.04 12.71 -18.15
C THR A 171 21.04 11.97 -19.03
N ASP A 172 20.74 12.51 -20.20
CA ASP A 172 19.95 11.83 -21.22
C ASP A 172 20.58 10.45 -21.52
N GLN A 173 19.80 9.39 -21.37
CA GLN A 173 20.26 8.03 -21.57
C GLN A 173 20.01 7.55 -23.01
N LEU A 174 19.13 8.24 -23.77
CA LEU A 174 18.85 7.91 -25.17
C LEU A 174 20.07 8.13 -26.07
N ASP A 175 20.96 9.07 -25.74
CA ASP A 175 22.22 9.31 -26.44
C ASP A 175 23.19 8.12 -26.44
N ARG A 176 22.93 7.11 -25.60
CA ARG A 176 23.77 5.91 -25.48
C ARG A 176 23.39 4.80 -26.46
N ILE A 177 22.27 4.97 -27.15
CA ILE A 177 21.81 3.98 -28.12
C ILE A 177 22.74 3.98 -29.32
N PRO A 178 23.22 2.82 -29.78
CA PRO A 178 24.04 2.72 -31.00
C PRO A 178 23.25 3.33 -32.18
N GLY A 179 23.91 4.22 -32.95
CA GLY A 179 23.27 4.98 -34.01
C GLY A 179 22.64 6.29 -33.55
N GLY A 180 22.62 6.54 -32.23
CA GLY A 180 22.09 7.78 -31.64
C GLY A 180 20.57 7.92 -31.72
N THR A 181 20.08 9.06 -31.24
CA THR A 181 18.65 9.44 -31.29
C THR A 181 18.44 10.59 -32.24
N THR A 182 17.50 10.45 -33.17
CA THR A 182 17.07 11.54 -34.05
C THR A 182 15.72 12.09 -33.56
N GLU A 183 15.70 13.36 -33.21
CA GLU A 183 14.48 14.03 -32.76
C GLU A 183 13.83 14.79 -33.91
N ILE A 184 12.52 14.63 -34.04
CA ILE A 184 11.71 15.27 -35.09
C ILE A 184 10.48 15.86 -34.43
N ASP A 185 10.34 17.19 -34.56
CA ASP A 185 9.11 17.87 -34.19
C ASP A 185 8.11 17.75 -35.35
N ALA A 186 6.96 17.22 -35.05
CA ALA A 186 5.82 17.02 -35.95
C ALA A 186 4.53 17.61 -35.34
N SER A 187 4.67 18.53 -34.40
CA SER A 187 3.53 19.15 -33.69
C SER A 187 2.68 20.07 -34.56
N GLU A 188 3.28 20.71 -35.57
CA GLU A 188 2.57 21.56 -36.55
C GLU A 188 2.53 20.90 -37.93
N ASP A 189 3.72 20.63 -38.53
CA ASP A 189 3.87 20.00 -39.84
C ASP A 189 4.71 18.72 -39.74
N VAL A 190 4.26 17.63 -40.39
CA VAL A 190 4.97 16.34 -40.37
C VAL A 190 6.04 16.31 -41.48
N PRO A 191 7.35 16.28 -41.13
CA PRO A 191 8.43 16.23 -42.10
C PRO A 191 8.65 14.80 -42.62
N VAL A 192 7.70 14.24 -43.37
CA VAL A 192 7.64 12.87 -43.88
C VAL A 192 8.97 12.40 -44.49
N GLY A 193 9.62 13.26 -45.32
CA GLY A 193 10.90 12.96 -45.92
C GLY A 193 12.05 12.75 -44.92
N ARG A 194 12.05 13.50 -43.80
CA ARG A 194 13.05 13.34 -42.73
C ARG A 194 12.81 12.05 -41.94
N ILE A 195 11.57 11.69 -41.67
CA ILE A 195 11.17 10.49 -40.97
C ILE A 195 11.59 9.27 -41.79
N GLY A 196 11.22 9.24 -43.07
CA GLY A 196 11.60 8.18 -44.00
C GLY A 196 13.12 8.02 -44.15
N ALA A 197 13.86 9.16 -44.24
CA ALA A 197 15.32 9.11 -44.29
C ALA A 197 15.97 8.62 -42.99
N ALA A 198 15.43 8.99 -41.81
CA ALA A 198 15.94 8.55 -40.53
C ALA A 198 15.68 7.05 -40.26
N LEU A 199 14.54 6.53 -40.71
CA LEU A 199 14.17 5.11 -40.58
C LEU A 199 14.74 4.23 -41.69
N GLY A 200 14.89 4.78 -42.91
CA GLY A 200 15.24 4.07 -44.15
C GLY A 200 16.69 4.22 -44.57
N GLY A 201 17.61 4.58 -43.67
CA GLY A 201 19.04 4.70 -44.00
C GLY A 201 19.51 3.53 -44.87
N ASP A 202 19.89 3.82 -46.12
CA ASP A 202 20.27 2.84 -47.13
C ASP A 202 21.19 1.79 -46.55
N ALA A 203 20.87 0.52 -46.77
CA ALA A 203 21.53 -0.66 -46.27
C ALA A 203 23.04 -0.80 -46.66
N ALA A 204 23.69 0.27 -47.02
CA ALA A 204 25.10 0.32 -47.46
C ALA A 204 26.00 1.26 -46.63
N GLY A 205 25.49 1.93 -45.63
CA GLY A 205 26.27 2.80 -44.72
C GLY A 205 25.81 2.67 -43.30
N ASP A 206 26.72 2.45 -42.40
CA ASP A 206 26.64 2.12 -40.97
C ASP A 206 26.03 3.23 -40.08
N ASP A 207 25.22 4.15 -40.62
CA ASP A 207 24.81 5.41 -39.98
C ASP A 207 23.27 5.64 -39.91
N GLY A 208 22.47 4.58 -39.93
CA GLY A 208 21.02 4.75 -39.63
C GLY A 208 20.81 5.12 -38.16
N ALA A 209 19.89 6.08 -37.86
CA ALA A 209 19.54 6.45 -36.50
C ALA A 209 19.13 5.21 -35.69
N GLY A 210 19.63 5.07 -34.47
CA GLY A 210 19.26 3.99 -33.57
C GLY A 210 17.78 4.06 -33.23
N VAL A 211 17.33 5.25 -32.81
CA VAL A 211 15.91 5.54 -32.47
C VAL A 211 15.50 6.88 -33.10
N VAL A 212 14.33 6.93 -33.69
CA VAL A 212 13.67 8.16 -34.13
C VAL A 212 12.57 8.52 -33.14
N LEU A 213 12.71 9.64 -32.45
CA LEU A 213 11.71 10.19 -31.53
C LEU A 213 10.96 11.28 -32.27
N VAL A 214 9.63 11.13 -32.39
CA VAL A 214 8.76 12.07 -33.08
C VAL A 214 7.77 12.66 -32.07
N ASP A 215 7.85 13.97 -31.87
CA ASP A 215 6.87 14.70 -31.07
C ASP A 215 5.69 15.10 -31.95
N LEU A 216 4.51 14.55 -31.62
CA LEU A 216 3.25 14.83 -32.31
C LEU A 216 2.52 16.06 -31.73
N GLY A 217 3.05 16.68 -30.68
CA GLY A 217 2.39 17.74 -29.92
C GLY A 217 1.28 17.26 -29.01
N SER A 218 0.50 18.20 -28.48
CA SER A 218 -0.59 17.92 -27.53
C SER A 218 -1.88 17.50 -28.23
N ALA A 219 -2.63 16.61 -27.62
CA ALA A 219 -4.00 16.27 -28.00
C ALA A 219 -4.99 17.43 -27.69
N ALA A 220 -4.66 18.32 -26.73
CA ALA A 220 -5.46 19.46 -26.34
C ALA A 220 -4.77 20.76 -26.78
N SER A 221 -5.44 21.58 -27.61
CA SER A 221 -4.89 22.87 -28.03
C SER A 221 -4.96 23.93 -26.91
N LEU A 222 -3.95 24.81 -26.85
CA LEU A 222 -3.87 25.93 -25.91
C LEU A 222 -5.03 26.93 -26.06
N ASP A 223 -5.66 26.99 -27.20
CA ASP A 223 -6.78 27.93 -27.48
C ASP A 223 -8.06 27.56 -26.73
N SER A 224 -8.24 26.27 -26.35
CA SER A 224 -9.37 25.83 -25.54
C SER A 224 -9.28 26.26 -24.07
N ALA A 225 -8.08 26.50 -23.58
CA ALA A 225 -7.82 26.92 -22.18
C ALA A 225 -8.02 28.45 -22.01
N ALA A 226 -7.97 29.25 -23.07
CA ALA A 226 -8.04 30.70 -23.01
C ALA A 226 -9.48 31.26 -22.96
N SER A 227 -10.52 30.46 -23.21
CA SER A 227 -11.92 30.89 -23.13
C SER A 227 -12.44 30.82 -21.70
N SER A 228 -12.14 31.85 -20.91
CA SER A 228 -12.47 31.97 -19.47
C SER A 228 -13.97 32.14 -19.15
N ASP A 229 -14.88 31.89 -20.09
CA ASP A 229 -16.31 32.19 -19.91
C ASP A 229 -17.25 30.97 -19.96
N SER A 230 -16.71 29.74 -19.96
CA SER A 230 -17.55 28.55 -19.87
C SER A 230 -17.33 27.79 -18.59
N THR A 231 -18.38 27.68 -17.77
CA THR A 231 -18.54 26.84 -16.60
C THR A 231 -18.51 25.33 -16.93
N SER A 232 -18.09 24.97 -18.14
CA SER A 232 -17.86 23.61 -18.62
C SER A 232 -16.48 23.56 -19.28
N SER A 233 -15.41 23.45 -18.46
CA SER A 233 -14.15 22.89 -18.91
C SER A 233 -14.40 21.43 -19.25
N SER A 234 -14.57 21.10 -20.53
CA SER A 234 -14.59 19.73 -20.98
C SER A 234 -13.19 19.14 -20.76
N ASP A 235 -13.09 18.16 -19.88
CA ASP A 235 -11.85 17.48 -19.52
C ASP A 235 -11.25 16.63 -20.67
N HIS A 236 -11.78 16.77 -21.89
CA HIS A 236 -11.41 16.01 -23.07
C HIS A 236 -10.95 16.95 -24.18
N PRO A 237 -9.95 16.51 -24.99
CA PRO A 237 -9.55 17.22 -26.22
C PRO A 237 -10.75 17.48 -27.12
N SER A 238 -10.70 18.58 -27.87
CA SER A 238 -11.76 18.85 -28.84
C SER A 238 -11.73 17.82 -29.98
N PRO A 239 -12.87 17.49 -30.63
CA PRO A 239 -12.87 16.58 -31.76
C PRO A 239 -11.96 17.01 -32.91
N SER A 240 -11.76 18.32 -33.11
CA SER A 240 -10.84 18.86 -34.11
C SER A 240 -9.38 18.62 -33.76
N ASP A 241 -9.01 18.80 -32.49
CA ASP A 241 -7.64 18.60 -32.02
C ASP A 241 -7.25 17.11 -32.08
N LEU A 242 -8.19 16.22 -31.71
CA LEU A 242 -8.00 14.77 -31.83
C LEU A 242 -7.84 14.33 -33.30
N ALA A 243 -8.65 14.88 -34.21
CA ALA A 243 -8.54 14.59 -35.64
C ALA A 243 -7.20 15.08 -36.21
N ALA A 244 -6.74 16.28 -35.79
CA ALA A 244 -5.44 16.78 -36.19
C ALA A 244 -4.27 15.97 -35.67
N LEU A 245 -4.34 15.48 -34.40
CA LEU A 245 -3.35 14.58 -33.87
C LEU A 245 -3.33 13.22 -34.61
N ASP A 246 -4.50 12.64 -34.86
CA ASP A 246 -4.63 11.37 -35.57
C ASP A 246 -4.08 11.48 -37.02
N GLU A 247 -4.34 12.58 -37.71
CA GLU A 247 -3.79 12.85 -39.05
C GLU A 247 -2.25 12.92 -39.03
N ARG A 248 -1.67 13.65 -38.06
CA ARG A 248 -0.21 13.71 -37.89
C ARG A 248 0.38 12.33 -37.59
N ALA A 249 -0.25 11.58 -36.67
CA ALA A 249 0.15 10.22 -36.37
C ALA A 249 0.08 9.30 -37.60
N GLY A 250 -1.00 9.43 -38.39
CA GLY A 250 -1.18 8.72 -39.66
C GLY A 250 -0.05 8.98 -40.65
N GLN A 251 0.28 10.24 -40.87
CA GLN A 251 1.37 10.65 -41.78
C GLN A 251 2.74 10.07 -41.32
N VAL A 252 3.02 10.04 -40.00
CA VAL A 252 4.26 9.43 -39.48
C VAL A 252 4.24 7.92 -39.65
N ILE A 253 3.14 7.27 -39.35
CA ILE A 253 2.95 5.82 -39.51
C ILE A 253 3.12 5.44 -40.99
N ASP A 254 2.51 6.17 -41.90
CA ASP A 254 2.62 5.90 -43.34
C ASP A 254 4.06 6.10 -43.85
N ALA A 255 4.77 7.13 -43.35
CA ALA A 255 6.19 7.35 -43.63
C ALA A 255 7.09 6.21 -43.12
N ALA A 256 6.66 5.52 -42.06
CA ALA A 256 7.37 4.40 -41.44
C ALA A 256 7.06 3.04 -42.07
N GLY A 257 6.15 2.95 -43.03
CA GLY A 257 5.77 1.70 -43.70
C GLY A 257 4.27 1.38 -43.71
N GLY A 258 3.50 2.22 -43.00
CA GLY A 258 2.03 2.12 -42.96
C GLY A 258 1.48 1.11 -41.93
N CYS A 259 0.25 1.35 -41.55
CA CYS A 259 -0.52 0.45 -40.70
C CYS A 259 -1.52 -0.33 -41.58
N GLY A 260 -1.04 -1.30 -42.35
CA GLY A 260 -1.86 -2.12 -43.27
C GLY A 260 -1.79 -3.59 -42.98
N THR A 261 -2.43 -4.40 -43.90
CA THR A 261 -2.47 -5.86 -43.78
C THR A 261 -1.12 -6.55 -43.86
N ASP A 262 -0.05 -5.84 -44.27
CA ASP A 262 1.34 -6.28 -44.26
C ASP A 262 2.13 -5.53 -43.13
N SER A 263 1.69 -5.72 -41.87
CA SER A 263 2.34 -5.16 -40.67
C SER A 263 3.82 -5.58 -40.50
N ALA A 264 4.33 -6.44 -41.36
CA ALA A 264 5.75 -6.81 -41.43
C ALA A 264 6.69 -5.66 -41.85
N GLN A 265 6.16 -4.50 -42.29
CA GLN A 265 6.98 -3.37 -42.74
C GLN A 265 7.12 -2.25 -41.69
N LEU A 266 6.21 -2.16 -40.70
CA LEU A 266 6.33 -1.16 -39.64
C LEU A 266 7.44 -1.55 -38.67
N PRO A 267 8.47 -0.72 -38.45
CA PRO A 267 9.49 -1.02 -37.45
C PRO A 267 8.85 -1.06 -36.06
N ARG A 268 9.49 -1.71 -35.09
CA ARG A 268 8.97 -1.71 -33.71
C ARG A 268 8.80 -0.26 -33.23
N THR A 269 7.56 0.08 -32.96
CA THR A 269 7.09 1.44 -32.67
C THR A 269 6.48 1.47 -31.26
N LEU A 270 6.93 2.44 -30.46
CA LEU A 270 6.24 2.83 -29.23
C LEU A 270 5.42 4.09 -29.48
N MET A 271 4.19 4.10 -29.01
CA MET A 271 3.36 5.31 -28.93
C MET A 271 3.03 5.59 -27.47
N VAL A 272 3.39 6.77 -26.95
CA VAL A 272 3.20 7.14 -25.56
C VAL A 272 2.67 8.55 -25.39
N SER A 273 1.64 8.72 -24.59
CA SER A 273 1.16 10.01 -24.11
C SER A 273 1.83 10.33 -22.78
N VAL A 274 2.83 11.23 -22.78
CA VAL A 274 3.77 11.41 -21.66
C VAL A 274 3.22 12.27 -20.52
N ALA A 275 2.10 12.96 -20.72
CA ALA A 275 1.52 13.84 -19.72
C ALA A 275 -0.01 13.89 -19.84
N ALA A 276 -0.66 14.23 -18.74
CA ALA A 276 -2.12 14.35 -18.70
C ALA A 276 -2.62 15.67 -19.30
N THR A 277 -1.81 16.71 -19.24
CA THR A 277 -2.17 18.06 -19.78
C THR A 277 -0.92 18.73 -20.31
N ASP A 278 -1.12 19.76 -21.10
CA ASP A 278 -0.08 20.69 -21.54
C ASP A 278 -0.27 22.09 -20.93
N PRO A 279 -0.24 22.30 -19.62
CA PRO A 279 -0.16 23.64 -19.07
C PRO A 279 1.30 24.07 -19.09
N ALA A 280 1.54 25.22 -19.69
CA ALA A 280 2.86 25.86 -19.67
C ALA A 280 3.29 26.32 -18.26
N ASP A 281 2.38 26.33 -17.27
CA ASP A 281 2.63 26.87 -15.93
C ASP A 281 2.39 25.79 -14.83
N PRO A 282 3.48 25.25 -14.23
CA PRO A 282 3.39 24.33 -13.11
C PRO A 282 2.68 24.91 -11.88
N ALA A 283 2.72 26.25 -11.68
CA ALA A 283 2.12 26.89 -10.52
C ALA A 283 0.58 26.88 -10.57
N SER A 284 -0.01 26.80 -11.76
CA SER A 284 -1.46 26.66 -11.94
C SER A 284 -1.95 25.27 -11.53
N VAL A 285 -1.09 24.25 -11.61
CA VAL A 285 -1.39 22.87 -11.27
C VAL A 285 -1.38 22.64 -9.74
N GLU A 286 -0.48 23.31 -9.02
CA GLU A 286 -0.40 23.17 -7.54
C GLU A 286 -1.64 23.74 -6.84
N THR A 287 -2.22 24.82 -7.35
CA THR A 287 -3.42 25.44 -6.77
C THR A 287 -4.70 24.63 -7.03
N GLN A 288 -4.70 23.76 -8.04
CA GLN A 288 -5.82 22.89 -8.41
C GLN A 288 -5.64 21.43 -7.98
N GLY A 289 -4.60 21.10 -7.26
CA GLY A 289 -4.08 19.76 -7.03
C GLY A 289 -5.07 18.64 -6.65
N SER A 290 -6.19 18.96 -6.00
CA SER A 290 -7.20 17.95 -5.68
C SER A 290 -8.28 17.77 -6.74
N ILE A 291 -8.53 18.79 -7.57
CA ILE A 291 -9.55 18.77 -8.62
C ILE A 291 -8.91 18.28 -9.93
N ALA A 292 -7.75 18.81 -10.28
CA ALA A 292 -7.02 18.39 -11.48
C ALA A 292 -6.60 16.92 -11.45
N SER A 293 -6.28 16.37 -10.27
CA SER A 293 -5.96 14.93 -10.15
C SER A 293 -7.15 14.00 -10.39
N ARG A 294 -8.38 14.51 -10.25
CA ARG A 294 -9.60 13.73 -10.53
C ARG A 294 -9.98 13.72 -12.00
N THR A 295 -9.52 14.73 -12.75
CA THR A 295 -9.79 14.88 -14.19
C THR A 295 -8.66 14.31 -15.05
N ALA A 296 -7.43 14.28 -14.54
CA ALA A 296 -6.32 13.63 -15.23
C ALA A 296 -6.57 12.11 -15.31
N GLY A 297 -6.65 11.59 -16.52
CA GLY A 297 -6.79 10.15 -16.79
C GLY A 297 -5.44 9.46 -16.89
N LEU A 298 -5.47 8.10 -16.91
CA LEU A 298 -4.32 7.33 -17.36
C LEU A 298 -4.12 7.56 -18.86
N GLN A 299 -2.87 7.70 -19.26
CA GLN A 299 -2.49 8.02 -20.62
C GLN A 299 -2.35 6.76 -21.49
N VAL A 300 -2.28 6.94 -22.80
CA VAL A 300 -2.13 5.85 -23.78
C VAL A 300 -0.68 5.40 -23.83
N ALA A 301 -0.47 4.07 -23.85
CA ALA A 301 0.79 3.42 -24.21
C ALA A 301 0.53 2.26 -25.17
N MET A 302 1.30 2.19 -26.27
CA MET A 302 1.25 1.13 -27.28
C MET A 302 2.67 0.69 -27.61
N ASP A 303 2.86 -0.62 -27.84
CA ASP A 303 4.13 -1.21 -28.30
C ASP A 303 3.84 -2.30 -29.35
N THR A 304 4.26 -2.07 -30.58
CA THR A 304 4.10 -3.05 -31.66
C THR A 304 4.94 -4.31 -31.48
N GLY A 305 5.88 -4.32 -30.52
CA GLY A 305 6.62 -5.52 -30.14
C GLY A 305 5.78 -6.58 -29.42
N HIS A 306 4.58 -6.24 -28.94
CA HIS A 306 3.70 -7.12 -28.19
C HIS A 306 2.28 -7.19 -28.79
N PRO A 307 2.09 -7.50 -30.08
CA PRO A 307 0.79 -7.37 -30.74
C PRO A 307 -0.30 -8.23 -30.06
N GLY A 308 -1.45 -7.61 -29.82
CA GLY A 308 -2.62 -8.28 -29.23
C GLY A 308 -2.48 -8.64 -27.74
N LYS A 309 -1.45 -8.18 -27.05
CA LYS A 309 -1.24 -8.39 -25.61
C LYS A 309 -1.64 -7.14 -24.80
N ALA A 310 -1.95 -7.34 -23.53
CA ALA A 310 -2.00 -6.24 -22.59
C ALA A 310 -0.59 -5.91 -22.10
N LEU A 311 -0.18 -4.64 -22.13
CA LEU A 311 1.12 -4.25 -21.57
C LEU A 311 1.10 -4.37 -20.06
N THR A 312 2.19 -4.86 -19.52
CA THR A 312 2.51 -4.91 -18.08
C THR A 312 3.98 -4.57 -17.89
N SER A 313 4.42 -4.44 -16.66
CA SER A 313 5.83 -4.28 -16.32
C SER A 313 6.12 -4.78 -14.92
N GLY A 314 7.37 -5.07 -14.61
CA GLY A 314 7.79 -5.37 -13.24
C GLY A 314 7.61 -4.19 -12.26
N SER A 315 7.35 -2.96 -12.77
CA SER A 315 7.03 -1.79 -11.94
C SER A 315 5.60 -1.82 -11.40
N THR A 316 4.66 -2.36 -12.18
CA THR A 316 3.23 -2.37 -11.83
C THR A 316 2.73 -3.73 -11.37
N HIS A 317 3.24 -4.81 -11.93
CA HIS A 317 2.69 -6.17 -11.78
C HIS A 317 1.20 -6.26 -12.12
N GLN A 318 0.69 -5.35 -12.96
CA GLN A 318 -0.73 -5.23 -13.32
C GLN A 318 -0.90 -5.26 -14.83
N ASN A 319 -1.64 -6.27 -15.34
CA ASN A 319 -1.96 -6.33 -16.76
C ASN A 319 -2.80 -5.13 -17.20
N GLY A 320 -2.43 -4.54 -18.32
CA GLY A 320 -3.07 -3.35 -18.88
C GLY A 320 -2.70 -2.04 -18.17
N LEU A 321 -1.66 -2.03 -17.30
CA LEU A 321 -1.18 -0.85 -16.61
C LEU A 321 0.34 -0.79 -16.59
N VAL A 322 0.91 0.31 -17.05
CA VAL A 322 2.34 0.61 -17.06
C VAL A 322 2.61 2.01 -16.50
N VAL A 323 3.86 2.37 -16.29
CA VAL A 323 4.26 3.71 -15.84
C VAL A 323 5.23 4.35 -16.82
N LEU A 324 5.22 5.67 -16.94
CA LEU A 324 6.06 6.40 -17.89
C LEU A 324 7.57 6.10 -17.71
N THR A 325 8.01 5.84 -16.48
CA THR A 325 9.41 5.45 -16.21
C THR A 325 9.81 4.10 -16.81
N ASP A 326 8.86 3.30 -17.30
CA ASP A 326 9.10 1.99 -17.94
C ASP A 326 9.49 2.13 -19.43
N VAL A 327 9.21 3.28 -20.03
CA VAL A 327 9.45 3.52 -21.47
C VAL A 327 10.94 3.48 -21.78
N LEU A 328 11.77 4.21 -21.03
CA LEU A 328 13.22 4.23 -21.26
C LEU A 328 13.87 2.86 -21.08
N PRO A 329 13.61 2.09 -20.01
CA PRO A 329 14.10 0.70 -19.91
C PRO A 329 13.69 -0.16 -21.11
N THR A 330 12.45 -0.03 -21.61
CA THR A 330 11.97 -0.76 -22.79
C THR A 330 12.81 -0.45 -24.02
N VAL A 331 13.10 0.83 -24.25
CA VAL A 331 13.92 1.26 -25.38
C VAL A 331 15.36 0.75 -25.23
N LEU A 332 16.00 0.98 -24.09
CA LEU A 332 17.39 0.58 -23.85
C LEU A 332 17.59 -0.93 -23.94
N GLU A 333 16.69 -1.71 -23.30
CA GLU A 333 16.75 -3.17 -23.30
C GLU A 333 16.58 -3.73 -24.72
N SER A 334 15.68 -3.16 -25.53
CA SER A 334 15.50 -3.57 -26.93
C SER A 334 16.74 -3.38 -27.79
N HIS A 335 17.64 -2.47 -27.42
CA HIS A 335 18.94 -2.23 -28.06
C HIS A 335 20.12 -2.92 -27.36
N GLY A 336 19.87 -3.70 -26.29
CA GLY A 336 20.94 -4.35 -25.52
C GLY A 336 21.82 -3.36 -24.75
N VAL A 337 21.33 -2.16 -24.45
CA VAL A 337 22.07 -1.10 -23.76
C VAL A 337 21.77 -1.12 -22.26
N GLU A 338 22.81 -1.36 -21.45
CA GLU A 338 22.65 -1.24 -20.00
C GLU A 338 22.64 0.24 -19.55
N PRO A 339 21.68 0.66 -18.71
CA PRO A 339 21.66 2.03 -18.19
C PRO A 339 22.86 2.31 -17.27
N THR A 340 23.35 3.57 -17.26
CA THR A 340 24.45 3.99 -16.35
C THR A 340 24.05 3.99 -14.88
N LEU A 341 22.76 4.24 -14.62
CA LEU A 341 22.17 4.28 -13.29
C LEU A 341 21.06 3.24 -13.23
N THR A 342 20.81 2.67 -12.06
CA THR A 342 19.66 1.79 -11.88
C THR A 342 18.39 2.59 -12.04
N LEU A 343 17.65 2.31 -13.11
CA LEU A 343 16.37 2.97 -13.39
C LEU A 343 15.28 2.47 -12.43
N PRO A 344 14.34 3.34 -12.03
CA PRO A 344 13.19 2.95 -11.22
C PRO A 344 12.17 2.13 -12.02
N GLY A 345 12.08 2.35 -13.34
CA GLY A 345 11.21 1.63 -14.27
C GLY A 345 11.77 0.28 -14.69
N GLN A 346 10.94 -0.55 -15.28
CA GLN A 346 11.30 -1.83 -15.90
C GLN A 346 10.62 -1.94 -17.27
N SER A 347 11.21 -2.71 -18.20
CA SER A 347 10.72 -2.85 -19.56
C SER A 347 9.27 -3.35 -19.64
N PHE A 348 8.61 -2.99 -20.72
CA PHE A 348 7.27 -3.50 -21.04
C PHE A 348 7.35 -4.99 -21.36
N GLU A 349 6.36 -5.71 -20.86
CA GLU A 349 6.11 -7.11 -21.12
C GLU A 349 4.69 -7.29 -21.67
N GLY A 350 4.48 -8.30 -22.50
CA GLY A 350 3.17 -8.63 -23.04
C GLY A 350 2.47 -9.70 -22.20
N ALA A 351 1.29 -9.39 -21.66
CA ALA A 351 0.50 -10.32 -20.88
C ALA A 351 -0.79 -10.74 -21.61
N ASP A 352 -1.15 -12.03 -21.48
CA ASP A 352 -2.44 -12.50 -21.95
C ASP A 352 -3.58 -11.99 -21.08
N THR A 353 -4.72 -11.70 -21.69
CA THR A 353 -5.92 -11.23 -20.98
C THR A 353 -7.16 -11.92 -21.52
N HIS A 354 -8.14 -12.16 -20.63
CA HIS A 354 -9.43 -12.76 -21.00
C HIS A 354 -10.40 -11.76 -21.65
N VAL A 355 -10.12 -10.48 -21.52
CA VAL A 355 -10.82 -9.39 -22.21
C VAL A 355 -9.89 -8.81 -23.27
N GLY A 356 -10.42 -8.16 -24.31
CA GLY A 356 -9.57 -7.49 -25.29
C GLY A 356 -8.59 -6.52 -24.60
N PRO A 357 -7.30 -6.45 -25.01
CA PRO A 357 -6.30 -5.62 -24.36
C PRO A 357 -6.70 -4.14 -24.28
N GLN A 358 -7.25 -3.59 -25.37
CA GLN A 358 -7.75 -2.21 -25.39
C GLN A 358 -8.92 -1.99 -24.42
N GLN A 359 -9.84 -2.97 -24.33
CA GLN A 359 -10.93 -2.90 -23.35
C GLN A 359 -10.41 -2.93 -21.91
N LEU A 360 -9.35 -3.70 -21.64
CA LEU A 360 -8.71 -3.71 -20.30
C LEU A 360 -8.07 -2.36 -19.97
N ALA A 361 -7.35 -1.74 -20.92
CA ALA A 361 -6.75 -0.41 -20.73
C ALA A 361 -7.82 0.67 -20.48
N LEU A 362 -8.92 0.62 -21.24
CA LEU A 362 -10.09 1.49 -21.03
C LEU A 362 -10.70 1.28 -19.64
N ASP A 363 -10.90 0.03 -19.22
CA ASP A 363 -11.41 -0.28 -17.89
C ASP A 363 -10.51 0.23 -16.76
N ARG A 364 -9.18 0.12 -16.91
CA ARG A 364 -8.22 0.66 -15.95
C ARG A 364 -8.37 2.18 -15.85
N SER A 365 -8.49 2.88 -16.97
CA SER A 365 -8.67 4.33 -17.01
C SER A 365 -9.99 4.77 -16.36
N LEU A 366 -11.11 4.14 -16.73
CA LEU A 366 -12.43 4.46 -16.19
C LEU A 366 -12.49 4.20 -14.67
N ALA A 367 -12.04 3.01 -14.23
CA ALA A 367 -12.04 2.67 -12.81
C ALA A 367 -11.19 3.65 -12.00
N ALA A 368 -10.00 4.02 -12.49
CA ALA A 368 -9.10 4.95 -11.80
C ALA A 368 -9.71 6.35 -11.62
N ARG A 369 -10.44 6.86 -12.63
CA ARG A 369 -11.12 8.15 -12.54
C ARG A 369 -12.34 8.14 -11.61
N LEU A 370 -13.10 7.06 -11.62
CA LEU A 370 -14.39 7.00 -10.92
C LEU A 370 -14.27 6.57 -9.46
N VAL A 371 -13.20 5.86 -9.08
CA VAL A 371 -13.09 5.20 -7.77
C VAL A 371 -13.16 6.19 -6.61
N ASP A 372 -12.51 7.34 -6.70
CA ASP A 372 -12.47 8.32 -5.61
C ASP A 372 -13.84 8.92 -5.32
N GLY A 373 -14.61 9.22 -6.37
CA GLY A 373 -15.98 9.73 -6.23
C GLY A 373 -16.99 8.68 -5.79
N ALA A 374 -16.79 7.42 -6.18
CA ALA A 374 -17.70 6.31 -5.89
C ALA A 374 -17.47 5.67 -4.50
N SER A 375 -16.26 5.80 -3.94
CA SER A 375 -15.86 5.13 -2.69
C SER A 375 -16.60 5.64 -1.45
N PRO A 376 -16.78 6.96 -1.19
CA PRO A 376 -17.39 7.44 0.04
C PRO A 376 -18.79 6.86 0.31
N PRO A 377 -19.76 6.87 -0.62
CA PRO A 377 -21.07 6.29 -0.36
C PRO A 377 -21.00 4.78 -0.11
N ALA A 378 -20.13 4.05 -0.81
CA ALA A 378 -19.96 2.62 -0.64
C ALA A 378 -19.46 2.25 0.77
N PHE A 379 -18.47 2.99 1.30
CA PHE A 379 -17.94 2.74 2.64
C PHE A 379 -18.83 3.26 3.75
N PHE A 380 -19.17 4.55 3.73
CA PHE A 380 -19.84 5.19 4.88
C PHE A 380 -21.23 4.64 5.10
N SER A 381 -21.93 4.24 4.02
CA SER A 381 -23.25 3.63 4.16
C SER A 381 -23.18 2.31 4.94
N TRP A 382 -22.19 1.45 4.70
CA TRP A 382 -22.04 0.19 5.44
C TRP A 382 -21.41 0.39 6.82
N LEU A 383 -20.38 1.23 6.94
CA LEU A 383 -19.72 1.53 8.21
C LEU A 383 -20.66 2.19 9.23
N SER A 384 -21.77 2.79 8.77
CA SER A 384 -22.82 3.30 9.65
C SER A 384 -23.36 2.24 10.61
N PHE A 385 -23.37 0.96 10.22
CA PHE A 385 -23.69 -0.15 11.13
C PHE A 385 -22.71 -0.22 12.30
N GLY A 386 -21.42 0.02 12.07
CA GLY A 386 -20.41 0.10 13.12
C GLY A 386 -20.66 1.27 14.08
N VAL A 387 -21.00 2.44 13.53
CA VAL A 387 -21.33 3.63 14.33
C VAL A 387 -22.57 3.37 15.18
N VAL A 388 -23.64 2.84 14.60
CA VAL A 388 -24.86 2.46 15.34
C VAL A 388 -24.53 1.42 16.42
N GLY A 389 -23.76 0.39 16.07
CA GLY A 389 -23.31 -0.62 17.02
C GLY A 389 -22.51 -0.03 18.20
N LEU A 390 -21.60 0.94 17.93
CA LEU A 390 -20.84 1.66 18.96
C LEU A 390 -21.77 2.46 19.87
N VAL A 391 -22.67 3.23 19.32
CA VAL A 391 -23.65 4.02 20.10
C VAL A 391 -24.47 3.11 21.00
N LEU A 392 -25.04 2.03 20.47
CA LEU A 392 -25.82 1.05 21.24
C LEU A 392 -25.01 0.39 22.35
N MET A 393 -23.69 0.18 22.12
CA MET A 393 -22.81 -0.46 23.10
C MET A 393 -22.27 0.52 24.15
N LEU A 394 -22.09 1.80 23.82
CA LEU A 394 -21.55 2.82 24.72
C LEU A 394 -22.64 3.45 25.61
N VAL A 395 -23.89 3.51 25.15
CA VAL A 395 -24.99 4.05 25.94
C VAL A 395 -25.43 3.00 26.97
N GLY A 396 -25.13 3.23 28.27
CA GLY A 396 -25.31 2.28 29.37
C GLY A 396 -26.73 1.69 29.46
N PRO A 397 -27.81 2.51 29.48
CA PRO A 397 -29.18 1.99 29.54
C PRO A 397 -29.57 1.07 28.38
N LEU A 398 -29.06 1.33 27.18
CA LEU A 398 -29.31 0.51 26.01
C LEU A 398 -28.55 -0.84 26.09
N ARG A 399 -27.31 -0.80 26.55
CA ARG A 399 -26.47 -1.99 26.69
C ARG A 399 -26.99 -2.98 27.73
N ARG A 400 -27.77 -2.56 28.73
CA ARG A 400 -28.39 -3.44 29.74
C ARG A 400 -29.39 -4.41 29.12
N ARG A 401 -30.04 -4.04 28.00
CA ARG A 401 -31.00 -4.90 27.31
C ARG A 401 -30.30 -5.94 26.46
N ASP A 402 -30.49 -7.22 26.72
CA ASP A 402 -29.85 -8.33 26.03
C ASP A 402 -30.00 -8.28 24.50
N ARG A 403 -31.24 -8.00 24.02
CA ARG A 403 -31.52 -7.89 22.59
C ARG A 403 -30.72 -6.78 21.92
N VAL A 404 -30.62 -5.62 22.59
CA VAL A 404 -29.84 -4.47 22.07
C VAL A 404 -28.37 -4.77 22.05
N ARG A 405 -27.85 -5.43 23.08
CA ARG A 405 -26.44 -5.84 23.16
C ARG A 405 -26.09 -6.88 22.08
N HIS A 406 -26.97 -7.85 21.83
CA HIS A 406 -26.79 -8.80 20.74
C HIS A 406 -26.79 -8.12 19.36
N LEU A 407 -27.76 -7.19 19.12
CA LEU A 407 -27.79 -6.39 17.90
C LEU A 407 -26.51 -5.57 17.75
N ALA A 408 -26.10 -4.81 18.77
CA ALA A 408 -24.89 -4.00 18.74
C ALA A 408 -23.64 -4.85 18.42
N ARG A 409 -23.50 -6.02 19.06
CA ARG A 409 -22.41 -6.95 18.77
C ARG A 409 -22.43 -7.43 17.32
N SER A 410 -23.60 -7.77 16.79
CA SER A 410 -23.74 -8.17 15.39
C SER A 410 -23.33 -7.05 14.46
N LEU A 411 -23.83 -5.83 14.67
CA LEU A 411 -23.49 -4.65 13.86
C LEU A 411 -21.99 -4.35 13.89
N LEU A 412 -21.37 -4.40 15.08
CA LEU A 412 -19.92 -4.20 15.23
C LEU A 412 -19.07 -5.30 14.56
N SER A 413 -19.60 -6.52 14.50
CA SER A 413 -18.89 -7.63 13.84
C SER A 413 -18.97 -7.57 12.33
N ILE A 414 -20.11 -7.10 11.77
CA ILE A 414 -20.27 -7.03 10.31
C ILE A 414 -19.68 -5.76 9.70
N ALA A 415 -19.58 -4.68 10.47
CA ALA A 415 -19.09 -3.39 9.98
C ALA A 415 -17.73 -3.48 9.25
N PRO A 416 -16.69 -4.16 9.78
CA PRO A 416 -15.39 -4.21 9.12
C PRO A 416 -15.35 -5.09 7.87
N LEU A 417 -16.40 -5.84 7.56
CA LEU A 417 -16.42 -6.75 6.39
C LEU A 417 -16.45 -6.01 5.05
N CYS A 418 -16.86 -4.73 5.04
CA CYS A 418 -16.81 -3.92 3.83
C CYS A 418 -15.38 -3.69 3.31
N PHE A 419 -14.37 -3.73 4.17
CA PHE A 419 -12.99 -3.48 3.73
C PHE A 419 -12.46 -4.54 2.75
N PRO A 420 -12.42 -5.84 3.08
CA PRO A 420 -11.98 -6.84 2.11
C PRO A 420 -12.90 -6.92 0.89
N VAL A 421 -14.20 -6.67 1.04
CA VAL A 421 -15.13 -6.67 -0.09
C VAL A 421 -14.85 -5.49 -1.02
N ALA A 422 -14.60 -4.30 -0.49
CA ALA A 422 -14.25 -3.14 -1.29
C ALA A 422 -12.92 -3.33 -2.04
N LEU A 423 -11.94 -3.97 -1.41
CA LEU A 423 -10.69 -4.35 -2.08
C LEU A 423 -10.93 -5.29 -3.27
N MET A 424 -11.87 -6.23 -3.12
CA MET A 424 -12.22 -7.22 -4.15
C MET A 424 -13.35 -6.74 -5.08
N SER A 425 -13.79 -5.49 -4.98
CA SER A 425 -14.93 -4.98 -5.75
C SER A 425 -14.72 -4.98 -7.26
N THR A 426 -13.47 -4.97 -7.72
CA THR A 426 -13.10 -5.04 -9.13
C THR A 426 -13.36 -6.39 -9.79
N LEU A 427 -13.75 -7.41 -9.04
CA LEU A 427 -14.33 -8.65 -9.60
C LEU A 427 -15.63 -8.40 -10.38
N VAL A 428 -16.28 -7.26 -10.14
CA VAL A 428 -17.47 -6.82 -10.88
C VAL A 428 -17.12 -5.48 -11.55
N PRO A 429 -17.32 -5.32 -12.86
CA PRO A 429 -16.97 -4.08 -13.57
C PRO A 429 -17.98 -2.96 -13.28
N TRP A 430 -18.01 -2.50 -12.03
CA TRP A 430 -18.94 -1.48 -11.52
C TRP A 430 -18.80 -0.14 -12.23
N TRP A 431 -17.62 0.19 -12.78
CA TRP A 431 -17.32 1.41 -13.53
C TRP A 431 -18.01 1.50 -14.89
N ARG A 432 -18.49 0.37 -15.43
CA ARG A 432 -19.24 0.31 -16.69
C ARG A 432 -20.74 0.59 -16.52
N ALA A 433 -21.22 0.69 -15.27
CA ALA A 433 -22.63 0.93 -15.01
C ALA A 433 -23.02 2.38 -15.32
N GLU A 434 -24.28 2.62 -15.70
CA GLU A 434 -24.82 3.98 -15.88
C GLU A 434 -24.65 4.86 -14.64
N HIS A 435 -24.72 4.25 -13.43
CA HIS A 435 -24.50 4.93 -12.16
C HIS A 435 -23.39 4.22 -11.35
N PRO A 436 -22.10 4.49 -11.62
CA PRO A 436 -20.97 3.76 -11.04
C PRO A 436 -20.94 3.77 -9.51
N ALA A 437 -21.26 4.90 -8.88
CA ALA A 437 -21.28 5.00 -7.41
C ALA A 437 -22.36 4.11 -6.76
N LEU A 438 -23.52 3.98 -7.39
CA LEU A 438 -24.58 3.06 -6.92
C LEU A 438 -24.19 1.61 -7.17
N ALA A 439 -23.58 1.31 -8.31
CA ALA A 439 -23.11 -0.03 -8.64
C ALA A 439 -22.03 -0.49 -7.64
N LEU A 440 -21.01 0.33 -7.39
CA LEU A 440 -19.97 0.04 -6.38
C LEU A 440 -20.58 -0.15 -4.99
N THR A 441 -21.51 0.73 -4.59
CA THR A 441 -22.22 0.60 -3.32
C THR A 441 -22.97 -0.73 -3.24
N GLY A 442 -23.67 -1.10 -4.30
CA GLY A 442 -24.36 -2.39 -4.41
C GLY A 442 -23.45 -3.60 -4.28
N VAL A 443 -22.28 -3.57 -4.95
CA VAL A 443 -21.25 -4.63 -4.85
C VAL A 443 -20.73 -4.75 -3.43
N VAL A 444 -20.37 -3.62 -2.80
CA VAL A 444 -19.87 -3.62 -1.40
C VAL A 444 -20.94 -4.12 -0.45
N TRP A 445 -22.19 -3.70 -0.61
CA TRP A 445 -23.30 -4.16 0.23
C TRP A 445 -23.59 -5.65 0.05
N ALA A 446 -23.70 -6.13 -1.18
CA ALA A 446 -23.97 -7.53 -1.48
C ALA A 446 -22.87 -8.46 -0.93
N GLY A 447 -21.60 -8.17 -1.22
CA GLY A 447 -20.47 -8.95 -0.72
C GLY A 447 -20.36 -8.92 0.80
N SER A 448 -20.54 -7.74 1.42
CA SER A 448 -20.51 -7.62 2.88
C SER A 448 -21.69 -8.34 3.54
N ALA A 449 -22.87 -8.35 2.91
CA ALA A 449 -24.02 -9.12 3.39
C ALA A 449 -23.75 -10.65 3.32
N VAL A 450 -23.15 -11.14 2.25
CA VAL A 450 -22.75 -12.56 2.13
C VAL A 450 -21.78 -12.95 3.24
N LEU A 451 -20.73 -12.15 3.46
CA LEU A 451 -19.79 -12.41 4.55
C LEU A 451 -20.46 -12.28 5.93
N SER A 452 -21.43 -11.37 6.09
CA SER A 452 -22.19 -11.21 7.32
C SER A 452 -23.01 -12.45 7.65
N VAL A 453 -23.64 -13.09 6.66
CA VAL A 453 -24.34 -14.38 6.85
C VAL A 453 -23.35 -15.43 7.36
N LEU A 454 -22.18 -15.55 6.74
CA LEU A 454 -21.14 -16.48 7.18
C LEU A 454 -20.75 -16.22 8.64
N VAL A 455 -20.46 -14.96 9.00
CA VAL A 455 -20.02 -14.56 10.34
C VAL A 455 -21.12 -14.79 11.40
N LEU A 456 -22.37 -14.45 11.11
CA LEU A 456 -23.46 -14.49 12.09
C LEU A 456 -24.15 -15.86 12.18
N ALA A 457 -24.14 -16.69 11.11
CA ALA A 457 -24.81 -17.97 11.09
C ALA A 457 -23.93 -19.15 11.53
N GLY A 458 -22.62 -19.00 11.60
CA GLY A 458 -21.67 -20.08 11.87
C GLY A 458 -21.76 -20.66 13.29
N PRO A 459 -21.16 -21.83 13.53
CA PRO A 459 -21.21 -22.51 14.84
C PRO A 459 -20.56 -21.71 15.97
N TRP A 460 -19.67 -20.78 15.63
CA TRP A 460 -18.99 -19.88 16.57
C TRP A 460 -19.92 -18.85 17.22
N ARG A 461 -21.12 -18.59 16.68
CA ARG A 461 -22.10 -17.62 17.18
C ARG A 461 -22.52 -17.81 18.64
N ARG A 462 -22.34 -19.04 19.18
CA ARG A 462 -22.67 -19.37 20.58
C ARG A 462 -21.78 -18.64 21.60
N SER A 463 -20.61 -18.12 21.17
CA SER A 463 -19.70 -17.36 22.02
C SER A 463 -19.72 -15.88 21.65
N ARG A 464 -19.65 -14.99 22.66
CA ARG A 464 -19.54 -13.55 22.44
C ARG A 464 -18.29 -13.14 21.65
N PHE A 465 -17.26 -13.99 21.66
CA PHE A 465 -16.01 -13.79 20.93
C PHE A 465 -16.00 -14.46 19.54
N GLY A 466 -17.01 -15.24 19.22
CA GLY A 466 -16.98 -16.07 18.01
C GLY A 466 -17.19 -15.26 16.75
N ALA A 467 -18.32 -14.57 16.61
CA ALA A 467 -18.61 -13.75 15.45
C ALA A 467 -17.56 -12.63 15.24
N PRO A 468 -17.19 -11.83 16.27
CA PRO A 468 -16.09 -10.86 16.11
C PRO A 468 -14.78 -11.52 15.69
N GLY A 469 -14.37 -12.63 16.31
CA GLY A 469 -13.13 -13.32 15.98
C GLY A 469 -13.06 -13.76 14.52
N VAL A 470 -14.15 -14.31 13.98
CA VAL A 470 -14.22 -14.72 12.56
C VAL A 470 -14.26 -13.51 11.64
N ALA A 471 -14.99 -12.45 11.98
CA ALA A 471 -15.06 -11.24 11.17
C ALA A 471 -13.66 -10.61 10.98
N PHE A 472 -12.93 -10.41 12.08
CA PHE A 472 -11.59 -9.81 12.02
C PHE A 472 -10.54 -10.75 11.40
N ALA A 473 -10.70 -12.07 11.56
CA ALA A 473 -9.88 -13.06 10.83
C ALA A 473 -10.14 -13.00 9.32
N LEU A 474 -11.40 -12.80 8.89
CA LEU A 474 -11.74 -12.62 7.46
C LEU A 474 -11.16 -11.31 6.91
N VAL A 475 -11.23 -10.21 7.67
CA VAL A 475 -10.61 -8.94 7.24
C VAL A 475 -9.11 -9.15 6.95
N ALA A 476 -8.37 -9.67 7.92
CA ALA A 476 -6.94 -9.89 7.73
C ALA A 476 -6.65 -10.97 6.67
N GLY A 477 -7.39 -12.07 6.69
CA GLY A 477 -7.15 -13.22 5.82
C GLY A 477 -7.45 -12.94 4.35
N LEU A 478 -8.54 -12.22 4.03
CA LEU A 478 -8.89 -11.89 2.65
C LEU A 478 -7.95 -10.84 2.05
N ILE A 479 -7.50 -9.86 2.84
CA ILE A 479 -6.49 -8.90 2.40
C ILE A 479 -5.15 -9.61 2.12
N LEU A 480 -4.72 -10.51 3.02
CA LEU A 480 -3.50 -11.30 2.79
C LEU A 480 -3.64 -12.26 1.61
N LEU A 481 -4.82 -12.86 1.42
CA LEU A 481 -5.08 -13.73 0.27
C LEU A 481 -4.97 -12.96 -1.05
N GLU A 482 -5.56 -11.78 -1.13
CA GLU A 482 -5.48 -10.91 -2.30
C GLU A 482 -4.02 -10.56 -2.62
N SER A 483 -3.27 -10.16 -1.61
CA SER A 483 -1.84 -9.88 -1.73
C SER A 483 -1.04 -11.11 -2.17
N ALA A 484 -1.37 -12.31 -1.66
CA ALA A 484 -0.73 -13.58 -2.05
C ALA A 484 -1.02 -14.00 -3.50
N LEU A 485 -2.12 -13.53 -4.07
CA LEU A 485 -2.47 -13.76 -5.48
C LEU A 485 -1.82 -12.74 -6.43
N GLY A 486 -0.93 -11.86 -5.94
CA GLY A 486 -0.27 -10.84 -6.75
C GLY A 486 -1.05 -9.52 -6.84
N SER A 487 -1.99 -9.29 -5.94
CA SER A 487 -2.78 -8.04 -5.85
C SER A 487 -3.64 -7.72 -7.09
N PRO A 488 -4.35 -8.70 -7.68
CA PRO A 488 -5.04 -8.51 -8.97
C PRO A 488 -6.25 -7.57 -8.88
N TRP A 489 -6.77 -7.33 -7.66
CA TRP A 489 -8.01 -6.56 -7.47
C TRP A 489 -7.80 -5.16 -6.88
N GLN A 490 -6.56 -4.76 -6.61
CA GLN A 490 -6.27 -3.45 -6.01
C GLN A 490 -6.53 -2.29 -6.97
N THR A 491 -6.07 -2.43 -8.21
CA THR A 491 -6.18 -1.35 -9.20
C THR A 491 -7.64 -1.08 -9.56
N GLY A 492 -8.10 0.14 -9.31
CA GLY A 492 -9.50 0.53 -9.48
C GLY A 492 -10.43 0.13 -8.33
N SER A 493 -9.89 -0.38 -7.19
CA SER A 493 -10.66 -0.63 -5.98
C SER A 493 -10.58 0.54 -4.99
N PRO A 494 -11.61 0.74 -4.14
CA PRO A 494 -11.62 1.81 -3.14
C PRO A 494 -10.50 1.74 -2.09
N LEU A 495 -9.90 0.59 -1.89
CA LEU A 495 -8.78 0.39 -0.95
C LEU A 495 -7.44 0.15 -1.66
N GLY A 496 -7.45 0.03 -2.96
CA GLY A 496 -6.23 0.02 -3.75
C GLY A 496 -5.61 1.41 -3.87
N ALA A 497 -4.40 1.46 -4.39
CA ALA A 497 -3.83 2.73 -4.81
C ALA A 497 -4.57 3.24 -6.05
N ASN A 498 -4.91 4.53 -6.07
CA ASN A 498 -5.42 5.12 -7.29
C ASN A 498 -4.30 5.14 -8.34
N ALA A 499 -4.55 4.50 -9.48
CA ALA A 499 -3.56 4.35 -10.54
C ALA A 499 -3.10 5.71 -11.11
N ILE A 500 -3.93 6.75 -11.06
CA ILE A 500 -3.59 8.11 -11.50
C ILE A 500 -2.59 8.75 -10.55
N SER A 501 -2.72 8.54 -9.23
CA SER A 501 -1.81 9.13 -8.23
C SER A 501 -0.41 8.52 -8.22
N GLY A 502 -0.17 7.44 -8.95
CA GLY A 502 1.14 6.82 -9.06
C GLY A 502 1.66 6.20 -7.77
N ALA A 503 0.78 5.76 -6.88
CA ALA A 503 1.12 5.04 -5.67
C ALA A 503 1.48 3.57 -5.99
N ARG A 504 1.71 2.75 -4.97
CA ARG A 504 2.06 1.33 -5.13
C ARG A 504 0.90 0.57 -5.80
N PHE A 505 1.18 -0.13 -6.90
CA PHE A 505 0.17 -0.85 -7.69
C PHE A 505 -0.07 -2.29 -7.22
N TYR A 506 0.78 -2.84 -6.35
CA TYR A 506 0.70 -4.19 -5.81
C TYR A 506 1.20 -4.25 -4.37
N GLY A 507 0.94 -5.35 -3.70
CA GLY A 507 1.38 -5.59 -2.33
C GLY A 507 0.50 -4.88 -1.29
N LEU A 508 1.00 -4.75 -0.06
CA LEU A 508 0.26 -4.15 1.04
C LEU A 508 0.59 -2.67 1.19
N SER A 509 -0.37 -1.82 0.91
CA SER A 509 -0.30 -0.41 1.28
C SER A 509 -0.36 -0.25 2.80
N ASN A 510 0.08 0.90 3.33
CA ASN A 510 0.14 1.16 4.77
C ASN A 510 -1.20 0.97 5.49
N HIS A 511 -2.32 1.37 4.88
CA HIS A 511 -3.65 1.18 5.47
C HIS A 511 -4.10 -0.28 5.43
N LEU A 512 -3.83 -1.01 4.35
CA LEU A 512 -4.10 -2.46 4.27
C LEU A 512 -3.26 -3.22 5.31
N PHE A 513 -1.99 -2.87 5.46
CA PHE A 513 -1.14 -3.41 6.52
C PHE A 513 -1.71 -3.12 7.92
N GLY A 514 -2.17 -1.90 8.18
CA GLY A 514 -2.84 -1.54 9.42
C GLY A 514 -4.09 -2.39 9.69
N MET A 515 -4.90 -2.67 8.65
CA MET A 515 -6.08 -3.52 8.76
C MET A 515 -5.71 -4.99 9.02
N VAL A 516 -4.68 -5.51 8.37
CA VAL A 516 -4.15 -6.87 8.61
C VAL A 516 -3.66 -6.99 10.05
N LEU A 517 -2.88 -6.04 10.53
CA LEU A 517 -2.34 -6.02 11.90
C LEU A 517 -3.47 -6.02 12.92
N ALA A 518 -4.42 -5.08 12.80
CA ALA A 518 -5.55 -4.96 13.72
C ALA A 518 -6.47 -6.18 13.67
N GLY A 519 -6.82 -6.64 12.48
CA GLY A 519 -7.66 -7.82 12.27
C GLY A 519 -7.04 -9.07 12.89
N THR A 520 -5.75 -9.27 12.67
CA THR A 520 -5.01 -10.41 13.23
C THR A 520 -4.95 -10.36 14.76
N LEU A 521 -4.61 -9.20 15.34
CA LEU A 521 -4.54 -9.04 16.80
C LEU A 521 -5.92 -9.22 17.45
N ALA A 522 -6.98 -8.69 16.83
CA ALA A 522 -8.36 -8.87 17.31
C ALA A 522 -8.80 -10.33 17.25
N ALA A 523 -8.51 -11.02 16.14
CA ALA A 523 -8.80 -12.44 15.97
C ALA A 523 -8.06 -13.30 17.00
N LEU A 524 -6.76 -13.04 17.22
CA LEU A 524 -5.97 -13.70 18.27
C LEU A 524 -6.57 -13.45 19.67
N GLY A 525 -6.99 -12.21 19.97
CA GLY A 525 -7.64 -11.87 21.23
C GLY A 525 -8.90 -12.71 21.48
N CYS A 526 -9.72 -12.90 20.46
CA CYS A 526 -10.89 -13.78 20.51
C CYS A 526 -10.49 -15.27 20.65
N LEU A 527 -9.46 -15.71 19.95
CA LEU A 527 -8.93 -17.09 20.03
C LEU A 527 -8.40 -17.41 21.42
N PHE A 528 -7.72 -16.46 22.09
CA PHE A 528 -7.14 -16.67 23.42
C PHE A 528 -8.17 -17.06 24.49
N THR A 529 -9.43 -16.69 24.29
CA THR A 529 -10.51 -17.11 25.20
C THR A 529 -10.78 -18.63 25.18
N ARG A 530 -10.36 -19.30 24.10
CA ARG A 530 -10.46 -20.75 23.93
C ARG A 530 -9.19 -21.49 24.32
N LEU A 531 -8.05 -20.80 24.32
CA LEU A 531 -6.74 -21.38 24.65
C LEU A 531 -6.51 -21.36 26.17
N ARG A 532 -6.50 -22.54 26.77
CA ARG A 532 -6.42 -22.71 28.23
C ARG A 532 -5.03 -22.41 28.81
N THR A 533 -3.97 -22.63 28.04
CA THR A 533 -2.59 -22.53 28.54
C THR A 533 -1.86 -21.29 27.99
N PRO A 534 -1.02 -20.63 28.79
CA PRO A 534 -0.16 -19.55 28.30
C PRO A 534 0.73 -19.98 27.13
N ARG A 535 1.20 -21.25 27.17
CA ARG A 535 2.02 -21.82 26.08
C ARG A 535 1.27 -21.82 24.74
N ALA A 536 0.00 -22.27 24.72
CA ALA A 536 -0.80 -22.27 23.51
C ALA A 536 -1.02 -20.86 22.96
N ARG A 537 -1.23 -19.86 23.83
CA ARG A 537 -1.35 -18.44 23.44
C ARG A 537 -0.05 -17.90 22.85
N VAL A 538 1.10 -18.22 23.47
CA VAL A 538 2.42 -17.83 22.94
C VAL A 538 2.67 -18.47 21.59
N ILE A 539 2.46 -19.78 21.44
CA ILE A 539 2.67 -20.50 20.19
C ILE A 539 1.78 -19.93 19.09
N SER A 540 0.48 -19.72 19.37
CA SER A 540 -0.44 -19.13 18.37
C SER A 540 -0.01 -17.71 17.99
N THR A 541 0.44 -16.88 18.94
CA THR A 541 0.94 -15.52 18.66
C THR A 541 2.18 -15.56 17.77
N VAL A 542 3.17 -16.39 18.13
CA VAL A 542 4.42 -16.48 17.38
C VAL A 542 4.18 -17.04 15.97
N ALA A 543 3.41 -18.13 15.87
CA ALA A 543 3.09 -18.73 14.56
C ALA A 543 2.35 -17.75 13.64
N THR A 544 1.33 -17.07 14.17
CA THR A 544 0.59 -16.06 13.40
C THR A 544 1.50 -14.87 13.06
N GLY A 545 2.31 -14.40 14.00
CA GLY A 545 3.26 -13.30 13.77
C GLY A 545 4.26 -13.63 12.67
N ILE A 546 4.76 -14.87 12.61
CA ILE A 546 5.65 -15.35 11.54
C ILE A 546 4.94 -15.30 10.19
N VAL A 547 3.73 -15.90 10.11
CA VAL A 547 2.97 -15.97 8.86
C VAL A 547 2.65 -14.56 8.35
N VAL A 548 2.15 -13.67 9.22
CA VAL A 548 1.82 -12.30 8.83
C VAL A 548 3.08 -11.52 8.42
N SER A 549 4.17 -11.62 9.19
CA SER A 549 5.42 -10.93 8.84
C SER A 549 5.98 -11.43 7.50
N ALA A 550 5.99 -12.73 7.27
CA ALA A 550 6.44 -13.32 6.01
C ALA A 550 5.58 -12.84 4.83
N ALA A 551 4.26 -12.88 4.96
CA ALA A 551 3.35 -12.44 3.92
C ALA A 551 3.49 -10.93 3.62
N CYS A 552 3.70 -10.09 4.65
CA CYS A 552 3.88 -8.65 4.46
C CYS A 552 5.21 -8.30 3.77
N VAL A 553 6.27 -9.08 4.04
CA VAL A 553 7.63 -8.77 3.56
C VAL A 553 7.94 -9.41 2.22
N ALA A 554 7.32 -10.55 1.89
CA ALA A 554 7.61 -11.29 0.66
C ALA A 554 7.43 -10.39 -0.58
N PRO A 555 8.44 -10.30 -1.48
CA PRO A 555 8.38 -9.43 -2.66
C PRO A 555 7.23 -9.77 -3.61
N SER A 556 6.86 -11.05 -3.70
CA SER A 556 5.74 -11.53 -4.51
C SER A 556 4.37 -11.34 -3.85
N MET A 557 4.31 -10.86 -2.60
CA MET A 557 3.06 -10.69 -1.85
C MET A 557 2.93 -9.25 -1.33
N GLY A 558 3.30 -9.00 -0.06
CA GLY A 558 3.12 -7.71 0.58
C GLY A 558 4.09 -6.63 0.11
N ALA A 559 5.33 -7.02 -0.23
CA ALA A 559 6.42 -6.13 -0.64
C ALA A 559 6.64 -4.93 0.30
N ASP A 560 6.21 -5.06 1.58
CA ASP A 560 6.30 -4.02 2.61
C ASP A 560 7.32 -4.39 3.68
N PHE A 561 8.57 -4.04 3.44
CA PHE A 561 9.68 -4.31 4.35
C PHE A 561 9.61 -3.52 5.67
N GLY A 562 9.00 -2.33 5.63
CA GLY A 562 8.75 -1.52 6.82
C GLY A 562 7.86 -2.23 7.84
N SER A 563 6.96 -3.08 7.38
CA SER A 563 6.07 -3.89 8.22
C SER A 563 6.82 -4.80 9.21
N MET A 564 8.04 -5.25 8.88
CA MET A 564 8.85 -6.09 9.78
C MET A 564 9.26 -5.35 11.06
N LEU A 565 9.60 -4.04 10.94
CA LEU A 565 9.90 -3.18 12.09
C LEU A 565 8.69 -3.03 13.02
N VAL A 566 7.48 -3.25 12.51
CA VAL A 566 6.24 -3.19 13.27
C VAL A 566 5.80 -4.55 13.77
N CYS A 567 5.78 -5.57 12.90
CA CYS A 567 5.28 -6.91 13.23
C CYS A 567 6.13 -7.60 14.31
N VAL A 568 7.46 -7.63 14.16
CA VAL A 568 8.34 -8.33 15.11
C VAL A 568 8.19 -7.79 16.52
N PRO A 569 8.27 -6.46 16.78
CA PRO A 569 8.05 -5.94 18.13
C PRO A 569 6.61 -6.13 18.62
N THR A 570 5.61 -6.00 17.76
CA THR A 570 4.19 -6.09 18.15
C THR A 570 3.81 -7.51 18.56
N PHE A 571 4.08 -8.51 17.74
CA PHE A 571 3.80 -9.91 18.06
C PHE A 571 4.72 -10.43 19.17
N GLY A 572 5.98 -9.98 19.22
CA GLY A 572 6.89 -10.26 20.33
C GLY A 572 6.40 -9.70 21.65
N LEU A 573 5.92 -8.45 21.67
CA LEU A 573 5.31 -7.82 22.84
C LEU A 573 4.06 -8.60 23.29
N LEU A 574 3.17 -8.95 22.36
CA LEU A 574 1.99 -9.74 22.65
C LEU A 574 2.37 -11.11 23.26
N ALA A 575 3.35 -11.80 22.69
CA ALA A 575 3.84 -13.08 23.18
C ALA A 575 4.39 -12.98 24.61
N LEU A 576 5.16 -11.92 24.92
CA LEU A 576 5.66 -11.65 26.27
C LEU A 576 4.52 -11.37 27.25
N LEU A 577 3.55 -10.56 26.86
CA LEU A 577 2.42 -10.19 27.72
C LEU A 577 1.52 -11.40 28.04
N VAL A 578 1.24 -12.27 27.04
CA VAL A 578 0.39 -13.47 27.27
C VAL A 578 1.13 -14.63 27.94
N SER A 579 2.47 -14.61 27.95
CA SER A 579 3.28 -15.59 28.69
C SER A 579 3.25 -15.38 30.19
N GLY A 580 2.83 -14.18 30.68
CA GLY A 580 2.88 -13.80 32.08
C GLY A 580 4.27 -13.35 32.57
N ILE A 581 5.26 -13.21 31.68
CA ILE A 581 6.58 -12.69 32.02
C ILE A 581 6.46 -11.20 32.37
N PRO A 582 7.00 -10.74 33.50
CA PRO A 582 6.98 -9.32 33.84
C PRO A 582 7.77 -8.52 32.81
N LEU A 583 7.07 -7.56 32.17
CA LEU A 583 7.68 -6.72 31.15
C LEU A 583 8.72 -5.79 31.81
N ARG A 584 9.94 -5.83 31.27
CA ARG A 584 11.06 -4.95 31.67
C ARG A 584 11.49 -4.15 30.44
N TRP A 585 12.06 -2.95 30.65
CA TRP A 585 12.46 -2.06 29.57
C TRP A 585 13.42 -2.73 28.54
N TRP A 586 14.32 -3.62 29.00
CA TRP A 586 15.21 -4.35 28.08
C TRP A 586 14.52 -5.40 27.21
N HIS A 587 13.35 -5.92 27.61
CA HIS A 587 12.55 -6.77 26.73
C HIS A 587 12.03 -5.95 25.54
N VAL A 588 11.57 -4.72 25.81
CA VAL A 588 11.10 -3.81 24.77
C VAL A 588 12.28 -3.45 23.85
N LEU A 589 13.41 -3.02 24.42
CA LEU A 589 14.62 -2.73 23.63
C LEU A 589 15.07 -3.96 22.80
N GLY A 590 15.05 -5.16 23.40
CA GLY A 590 15.39 -6.40 22.69
C GLY A 590 14.47 -6.73 21.52
N LEU A 591 13.17 -6.42 21.64
CA LEU A 591 12.20 -6.62 20.55
C LEU A 591 12.44 -5.64 19.40
N TYR A 592 12.72 -4.36 19.70
CA TYR A 592 13.10 -3.38 18.68
C TYR A 592 14.41 -3.74 18.00
N ALA A 593 15.42 -4.14 18.80
CA ALA A 593 16.69 -4.60 18.25
C ALA A 593 16.53 -5.86 17.37
N ALA A 594 15.65 -6.79 17.76
CA ALA A 594 15.34 -7.96 16.95
C ALA A 594 14.65 -7.59 15.64
N GLY A 595 13.69 -6.66 15.66
CA GLY A 595 13.05 -6.13 14.45
C GLY A 595 14.04 -5.45 13.51
N ALA A 596 14.89 -4.59 14.05
CA ALA A 596 15.94 -3.91 13.29
C ALA A 596 16.96 -4.92 12.72
N ALA A 597 17.40 -5.88 13.53
CA ALA A 597 18.32 -6.93 13.08
C ALA A 597 17.71 -7.82 11.98
N ALA A 598 16.42 -8.09 12.04
CA ALA A 598 15.72 -8.84 11.00
C ALA A 598 15.70 -8.05 9.68
N VAL A 599 15.37 -6.75 9.70
CA VAL A 599 15.41 -5.89 8.49
C VAL A 599 16.83 -5.79 7.94
N VAL A 600 17.82 -5.49 8.79
CA VAL A 600 19.22 -5.41 8.36
C VAL A 600 19.68 -6.74 7.79
N GLY A 601 19.33 -7.87 8.43
CA GLY A 601 19.71 -9.20 7.95
C GLY A 601 19.16 -9.49 6.55
N VAL A 602 17.89 -9.19 6.30
CA VAL A 602 17.26 -9.35 4.98
C VAL A 602 17.90 -8.40 3.96
N SER A 603 18.13 -7.13 4.34
CA SER A 603 18.76 -6.14 3.46
C SER A 603 20.20 -6.54 3.09
N VAL A 604 20.96 -7.08 4.03
CA VAL A 604 22.33 -7.58 3.76
C VAL A 604 22.30 -8.80 2.84
N LEU A 605 21.34 -9.73 3.05
CA LEU A 605 21.20 -10.89 2.16
C LEU A 605 20.87 -10.47 0.72
N ASP A 606 20.03 -9.45 0.56
CA ASP A 606 19.72 -8.89 -0.75
C ASP A 606 20.91 -8.12 -1.33
N TRP A 607 21.67 -7.40 -0.50
CA TRP A 607 22.88 -6.67 -0.90
C TRP A 607 24.01 -7.59 -1.38
N LEU A 608 24.07 -8.81 -0.86
CA LEU A 608 25.05 -9.83 -1.31
C LEU A 608 24.76 -10.38 -2.72
N ARG A 609 23.60 -10.07 -3.30
CA ARG A 609 23.29 -10.42 -4.70
C ARG A 609 24.09 -9.54 -5.67
N PRO A 610 24.25 -9.97 -6.93
CA PRO A 610 24.83 -9.12 -7.97
C PRO A 610 24.10 -7.77 -8.06
N PRO A 611 24.80 -6.65 -8.30
CA PRO A 611 24.20 -5.31 -8.28
C PRO A 611 22.93 -5.16 -9.15
N ALA A 612 22.90 -5.77 -10.33
CA ALA A 612 21.75 -5.74 -11.24
C ALA A 612 20.50 -6.45 -10.69
N SER A 613 20.66 -7.43 -9.78
CA SER A 613 19.55 -8.20 -9.20
C SER A 613 19.15 -7.75 -7.78
N ARG A 614 19.74 -6.66 -7.27
CA ARG A 614 19.42 -6.10 -5.95
C ARG A 614 18.06 -5.41 -5.96
N SER A 615 17.26 -5.70 -4.95
CA SER A 615 16.03 -4.95 -4.71
C SER A 615 16.33 -3.59 -4.05
N HIS A 616 15.27 -2.83 -3.75
CA HIS A 616 15.39 -1.58 -2.97
C HIS A 616 16.09 -1.75 -1.62
N LEU A 617 16.09 -2.95 -1.04
CA LEU A 617 16.75 -3.24 0.24
C LEU A 617 18.26 -3.31 0.12
N GLY A 618 18.77 -3.99 -0.90
CA GLY A 618 20.21 -4.03 -1.17
C GLY A 618 20.75 -2.62 -1.45
N ARG A 619 20.03 -1.84 -2.25
CA ARG A 619 20.35 -0.44 -2.54
C ARG A 619 20.29 0.46 -1.29
N PHE A 620 19.34 0.22 -0.38
CA PHE A 620 19.29 0.93 0.90
C PHE A 620 20.57 0.70 1.74
N ILE A 621 21.19 -0.47 1.67
CA ILE A 621 22.49 -0.70 2.34
C ILE A 621 23.58 0.17 1.72
N ASP A 622 23.62 0.29 0.39
CA ASP A 622 24.57 1.18 -0.29
C ASP A 622 24.36 2.65 0.16
N ASP A 623 23.13 3.11 0.24
CA ASP A 623 22.77 4.45 0.73
C ASP A 623 23.21 4.67 2.19
N VAL A 624 22.98 3.67 3.06
CA VAL A 624 23.40 3.72 4.47
C VAL A 624 24.92 3.78 4.60
N LEU A 625 25.65 2.97 3.82
CA LEU A 625 27.12 2.98 3.79
C LEU A 625 27.67 4.31 3.26
N ALA A 626 26.94 4.96 2.35
CA ALA A 626 27.26 6.32 1.87
C ALA A 626 26.89 7.44 2.87
N GLY A 627 26.37 7.09 4.07
CA GLY A 627 25.99 8.06 5.12
C GLY A 627 24.57 8.60 5.01
N GLY A 628 23.73 8.06 4.12
CA GLY A 628 22.36 8.57 3.85
C GLY A 628 21.30 8.24 4.90
N LEU A 629 21.59 7.47 5.95
CA LEU A 629 20.60 7.04 6.96
C LEU A 629 19.87 8.22 7.62
N THR A 630 20.61 9.26 8.01
CA THR A 630 20.04 10.46 8.67
C THR A 630 19.12 11.21 7.73
N THR A 631 19.45 11.28 6.46
CA THR A 631 18.63 11.91 5.41
C THR A 631 17.31 11.15 5.21
N VAL A 632 17.35 9.82 5.18
CA VAL A 632 16.13 8.99 5.07
C VAL A 632 15.21 9.19 6.28
N ILE A 633 15.76 9.18 7.50
CA ILE A 633 14.98 9.41 8.74
C ILE A 633 14.38 10.82 8.74
N ALA A 634 15.18 11.84 8.43
CA ALA A 634 14.72 13.23 8.41
C ALA A 634 13.62 13.45 7.35
N ARG A 635 13.76 12.84 6.16
CA ARG A 635 12.75 12.90 5.10
C ARG A 635 11.43 12.28 5.56
N LYS A 636 11.45 11.06 6.11
CA LYS A 636 10.22 10.39 6.59
C LYS A 636 9.53 11.15 7.71
N LEU A 637 10.31 11.68 8.66
CA LEU A 637 9.76 12.51 9.73
C LEU A 637 9.17 13.81 9.18
N GLY A 638 9.87 14.44 8.23
CA GLY A 638 9.41 15.63 7.53
C GLY A 638 8.09 15.39 6.80
N GLN A 639 7.99 14.31 6.03
CA GLN A 639 6.77 13.94 5.31
C GLN A 639 5.57 13.72 6.25
N ASN A 640 5.77 13.00 7.38
CA ASN A 640 4.71 12.82 8.37
C ASN A 640 4.25 14.14 9.00
N LEU A 641 5.17 15.06 9.31
CA LEU A 641 4.84 16.37 9.88
C LEU A 641 4.15 17.26 8.84
N GLN A 642 4.66 17.29 7.61
CA GLN A 642 4.09 18.06 6.52
C GLN A 642 2.65 17.61 6.23
N MET A 643 2.40 16.30 6.18
CA MET A 643 1.05 15.76 5.99
C MET A 643 0.04 16.23 7.05
N LEU A 644 0.48 16.45 8.30
CA LEU A 644 -0.40 16.97 9.35
C LEU A 644 -0.69 18.48 9.16
N VAL A 645 0.22 19.21 8.52
CA VAL A 645 0.06 20.65 8.22
C VAL A 645 -0.83 20.82 7.00
N ASP A 646 -0.56 20.07 5.93
CA ASP A 646 -1.28 20.17 4.65
C ASP A 646 -2.72 19.64 4.75
N TYR A 647 -2.95 18.65 5.62
CA TYR A 647 -4.25 18.03 5.83
C TYR A 647 -4.70 18.11 7.30
N PRO A 648 -5.30 19.23 7.75
CA PRO A 648 -5.71 19.40 9.16
C PRO A 648 -6.66 18.30 9.67
N GLY A 649 -7.44 17.68 8.77
CA GLY A 649 -8.27 16.52 9.10
C GLY A 649 -7.45 15.32 9.59
N LEU A 650 -6.25 15.10 9.06
CA LEU A 650 -5.36 14.04 9.54
C LEU A 650 -4.75 14.38 10.92
N ALA A 651 -4.47 15.64 11.19
CA ALA A 651 -4.06 16.06 12.53
C ALA A 651 -5.14 15.78 13.58
N LEU A 652 -6.41 16.03 13.24
CA LEU A 652 -7.54 15.66 14.09
C LEU A 652 -7.62 14.13 14.29
N VAL A 653 -7.43 13.35 13.24
CA VAL A 653 -7.39 11.88 13.33
C VAL A 653 -6.29 11.40 14.28
N VAL A 654 -5.09 11.98 14.22
CA VAL A 654 -3.98 11.64 15.14
C VAL A 654 -4.31 12.01 16.58
N LEU A 655 -4.92 13.17 16.81
CA LEU A 655 -5.40 13.58 18.14
C LEU A 655 -6.46 12.60 18.68
N LEU A 656 -7.43 12.24 17.87
CA LEU A 656 -8.45 11.26 18.24
C LEU A 656 -7.85 9.89 18.51
N ALA A 657 -6.84 9.47 17.73
CA ALA A 657 -6.10 8.25 17.94
C ALA A 657 -5.35 8.25 19.28
N LEU A 658 -4.75 9.37 19.65
CA LEU A 658 -4.09 9.53 20.95
C LEU A 658 -5.10 9.42 22.11
N LEU A 659 -6.22 10.13 22.02
CA LEU A 659 -7.29 10.07 23.02
C LEU A 659 -7.87 8.66 23.13
N ALA A 660 -8.12 7.98 22.01
CA ALA A 660 -8.56 6.60 21.97
C ALA A 660 -7.55 5.65 22.60
N SER A 661 -6.25 5.84 22.34
CA SER A 661 -5.17 5.05 22.95
C SER A 661 -5.19 5.17 24.47
N VAL A 662 -5.32 6.40 25.01
CA VAL A 662 -5.44 6.64 26.45
C VAL A 662 -6.69 5.97 27.01
N ALA A 663 -7.84 6.11 26.34
CA ALA A 663 -9.10 5.52 26.76
C ALA A 663 -9.03 3.98 26.82
N ILE A 664 -8.44 3.37 25.80
CA ILE A 664 -8.29 1.92 25.69
C ILE A 664 -7.30 1.37 26.71
N LEU A 665 -6.21 2.08 27.00
CA LEU A 665 -5.14 1.60 27.90
C LEU A 665 -5.43 1.87 29.38
N MET A 666 -6.23 2.91 29.70
CA MET A 666 -6.50 3.35 31.10
C MET A 666 -7.98 3.25 31.50
N PRO A 667 -8.67 2.11 31.27
CA PRO A 667 -10.11 2.02 31.51
C PRO A 667 -10.49 2.24 33.00
N ARG A 668 -9.62 1.83 33.94
CA ARG A 668 -9.85 2.03 35.37
C ARG A 668 -9.78 3.51 35.79
N ARG A 669 -8.83 4.26 35.24
CA ARG A 669 -8.71 5.72 35.53
C ARG A 669 -9.87 6.51 34.96
N LEU A 670 -10.35 6.12 33.79
CA LEU A 670 -11.48 6.73 33.12
C LEU A 670 -12.83 6.16 33.57
N ARG A 671 -12.85 5.31 34.63
CA ARG A 671 -14.05 4.67 35.15
C ARG A 671 -14.86 3.90 34.11
N TRP A 672 -14.19 3.35 33.11
CA TRP A 672 -14.82 2.53 32.06
C TRP A 672 -14.98 1.09 32.57
N THR A 673 -16.04 0.88 33.37
CA THR A 673 -16.31 -0.35 34.12
C THR A 673 -16.40 -1.59 33.25
N ALA A 674 -17.06 -1.50 32.07
CA ALA A 674 -17.20 -2.64 31.16
C ALA A 674 -15.86 -3.15 30.61
N LEU A 675 -14.97 -2.24 30.20
CA LEU A 675 -13.65 -2.63 29.70
C LEU A 675 -12.73 -3.13 30.81
N ALA A 676 -12.83 -2.53 32.01
CA ALA A 676 -12.13 -3.02 33.20
C ALA A 676 -12.62 -4.41 33.65
N ARG A 677 -13.93 -4.70 33.48
CA ARG A 677 -14.49 -6.02 33.70
C ARG A 677 -14.01 -7.04 32.68
N LEU A 678 -13.96 -6.68 31.37
CA LEU A 678 -13.39 -7.52 30.34
C LEU A 678 -11.95 -7.95 30.68
N ASP A 679 -11.15 -7.04 31.26
CA ASP A 679 -9.79 -7.35 31.71
C ASP A 679 -9.74 -8.34 32.88
N ARG A 680 -10.72 -8.30 33.80
CA ARG A 680 -10.79 -9.26 34.92
C ARG A 680 -11.21 -10.63 34.41
N GLU A 681 -12.21 -10.71 33.54
CA GLU A 681 -12.70 -11.96 32.96
C GLU A 681 -11.68 -12.61 32.01
N HIS A 682 -11.01 -11.77 31.21
CA HIS A 682 -10.06 -12.20 30.18
C HIS A 682 -8.79 -11.34 30.20
N PRO A 683 -7.79 -11.66 31.05
CA PRO A 683 -6.56 -10.87 31.18
C PRO A 683 -5.78 -10.69 29.87
N SER A 684 -5.89 -11.64 28.94
CA SER A 684 -5.29 -11.55 27.60
C SER A 684 -5.86 -10.39 26.76
N SER A 685 -7.09 -9.93 27.04
CA SER A 685 -7.69 -8.75 26.37
C SER A 685 -6.83 -7.49 26.54
N ARG A 686 -6.31 -7.29 27.77
CA ARG A 686 -5.40 -6.16 28.03
C ARG A 686 -4.09 -6.29 27.25
N ALA A 687 -3.53 -7.51 27.16
CA ALA A 687 -2.32 -7.75 26.38
C ALA A 687 -2.51 -7.40 24.90
N VAL A 688 -3.63 -7.81 24.31
CA VAL A 688 -3.97 -7.50 22.91
C VAL A 688 -4.11 -5.99 22.70
N ARG A 689 -4.78 -5.27 23.61
CA ARG A 689 -4.92 -3.81 23.51
C ARG A 689 -3.59 -3.08 23.57
N ILE A 690 -2.70 -3.50 24.48
CA ILE A 690 -1.36 -2.93 24.58
C ILE A 690 -0.58 -3.18 23.28
N ALA A 691 -0.60 -4.39 22.76
CA ALA A 691 0.07 -4.74 21.53
C ALA A 691 -0.50 -3.97 20.31
N LEU A 692 -1.83 -3.83 20.24
CA LEU A 692 -2.50 -3.10 19.17
C LEU A 692 -2.14 -1.60 19.19
N VAL A 693 -2.18 -0.94 20.35
CA VAL A 693 -1.81 0.46 20.47
C VAL A 693 -0.32 0.65 20.18
N ALA A 694 0.53 -0.21 20.75
CA ALA A 694 1.99 -0.14 20.51
C ALA A 694 2.33 -0.36 19.03
N GLY A 695 1.73 -1.38 18.39
CA GLY A 695 1.92 -1.65 16.96
C GLY A 695 1.39 -0.54 16.06
N GLY A 696 0.24 0.04 16.40
CA GLY A 696 -0.33 1.17 15.66
C GLY A 696 0.56 2.42 15.70
N TRP A 697 1.06 2.81 16.87
CA TRP A 697 1.96 3.97 17.00
C TRP A 697 3.35 3.70 16.42
N LEU A 698 3.83 2.46 16.51
CA LEU A 698 5.07 2.08 15.85
C LEU A 698 4.91 2.13 14.32
N GLY A 699 3.80 1.63 13.81
CA GLY A 699 3.46 1.75 12.39
C GLY A 699 3.35 3.20 11.93
N TYR A 700 2.74 4.07 12.74
CA TYR A 700 2.72 5.52 12.49
C TYR A 700 4.14 6.10 12.35
N ALA A 701 5.06 5.70 13.23
CA ALA A 701 6.41 6.25 13.25
C ALA A 701 7.30 5.77 12.09
N VAL A 702 7.05 4.56 11.60
CA VAL A 702 7.91 3.90 10.58
C VAL A 702 7.43 4.18 9.15
N ASN A 703 6.11 4.35 8.95
CA ASN A 703 5.53 4.46 7.61
C ASN A 703 5.31 5.91 7.17
N ASP A 704 5.33 6.14 5.87
CA ASP A 704 5.21 7.45 5.24
C ASP A 704 3.80 8.05 5.41
N THR A 705 2.75 7.20 5.46
CA THR A 705 1.36 7.58 5.70
C THR A 705 0.88 7.18 7.09
N GLY A 706 1.67 7.51 8.11
CA GLY A 706 1.44 7.15 9.51
C GLY A 706 0.04 7.47 10.04
N PRO A 707 -0.53 8.67 9.78
CA PRO A 707 -1.87 9.03 10.24
C PRO A 707 -2.96 8.06 9.76
N VAL A 708 -2.89 7.61 8.53
CA VAL A 708 -3.88 6.68 7.95
C VAL A 708 -3.72 5.29 8.55
N LEU A 709 -2.48 4.84 8.77
CA LEU A 709 -2.21 3.54 9.39
C LEU A 709 -2.75 3.47 10.82
N ILE A 710 -2.46 4.45 11.67
CA ILE A 710 -2.94 4.45 13.07
C ILE A 710 -4.47 4.54 13.13
N ALA A 711 -5.11 5.26 12.20
CA ALA A 711 -6.57 5.31 12.08
C ALA A 711 -7.16 3.94 11.76
N ALA A 712 -6.59 3.20 10.81
CA ALA A 712 -7.01 1.85 10.44
C ALA A 712 -6.86 0.89 11.65
N VAL A 713 -5.70 0.92 12.32
CA VAL A 713 -5.42 0.03 13.46
C VAL A 713 -6.38 0.32 14.63
N LEU A 714 -6.52 1.57 15.05
CA LEU A 714 -7.36 1.91 16.19
C LEU A 714 -8.84 1.85 15.85
N GLY A 715 -9.24 2.24 14.63
CA GLY A 715 -10.63 2.15 14.19
C GLY A 715 -11.15 0.71 14.25
N LEU A 716 -10.41 -0.23 13.65
CA LEU A 716 -10.75 -1.66 13.74
C LEU A 716 -10.63 -2.20 15.17
N GLY A 717 -9.63 -1.76 15.93
CA GLY A 717 -9.47 -2.14 17.33
C GLY A 717 -10.65 -1.72 18.21
N ILE A 718 -11.17 -0.50 18.02
CA ILE A 718 -12.35 0.00 18.74
C ILE A 718 -13.57 -0.87 18.42
N LEU A 719 -13.83 -1.17 17.15
CA LEU A 719 -14.93 -2.05 16.74
C LEU A 719 -14.80 -3.44 17.38
N ALA A 720 -13.58 -4.01 17.35
CA ALA A 720 -13.30 -5.33 17.92
C ALA A 720 -13.55 -5.39 19.42
N PHE A 721 -13.02 -4.43 20.18
CA PHE A 721 -13.19 -4.41 21.63
C PHE A 721 -14.62 -4.08 22.04
N ALA A 722 -15.28 -3.15 21.35
CA ALA A 722 -16.68 -2.85 21.61
C ALA A 722 -17.58 -4.07 21.37
N ALA A 723 -17.31 -4.87 20.32
CA ALA A 723 -18.08 -6.07 20.01
C ALA A 723 -18.04 -7.14 21.12
N VAL A 724 -17.00 -7.18 21.94
CA VAL A 724 -16.81 -8.20 22.98
C VAL A 724 -17.05 -7.71 24.41
N LEU A 725 -17.52 -6.47 24.59
CA LEU A 725 -17.79 -5.93 25.92
C LEU A 725 -18.83 -6.78 26.67
N PRO A 726 -18.63 -7.04 28.02
CA PRO A 726 -19.58 -7.77 28.84
C PRO A 726 -20.85 -6.97 29.11
N ALA A 727 -21.88 -7.64 29.66
CA ALA A 727 -23.05 -6.98 30.21
C ALA A 727 -22.66 -6.08 31.41
N GLU A 728 -23.43 -5.07 31.66
CA GLU A 728 -23.35 -4.31 32.91
C GLU A 728 -24.23 -5.04 33.95
N GLU A 729 -23.62 -5.49 35.04
CA GLU A 729 -24.40 -5.96 36.20
C GLU A 729 -24.86 -4.74 36.97
N ASP A 730 -26.07 -4.80 37.49
CA ASP A 730 -26.55 -3.79 38.41
C ASP A 730 -25.61 -3.77 39.63
N VAL A 731 -25.13 -2.58 39.98
CA VAL A 731 -24.24 -2.31 41.12
C VAL A 731 -24.91 -2.64 42.46
N ALA A 732 -26.14 -3.14 42.45
CA ALA A 732 -26.99 -3.38 43.61
C ALA A 732 -26.56 -4.61 44.46
N ASP A 733 -25.68 -5.50 43.95
CA ASP A 733 -25.34 -6.73 44.69
C ASP A 733 -23.97 -6.68 45.40
N GLU A 734 -23.28 -5.53 45.41
CA GLU A 734 -21.98 -5.39 46.14
C GLU A 734 -21.99 -4.22 47.17
N ALA A 735 -23.17 -3.76 47.63
CA ALA A 735 -23.29 -2.75 48.70
C ALA A 735 -23.56 -3.40 50.09
#